data_99d37d2d6b3de3631fc3d2185ce9259a
#
_entry.id   99d37d2d6b3de3631fc3d2185ce9259a
#
_cell.length_a   1.000
_cell.length_b   1.000
_cell.length_c   1.000
_cell.angle_alpha   90.00
_cell.angle_beta   90.00
_cell.angle_gamma   90.00
#
_symmetry.space_group_name_H-M   'P 1'
#
loop_
_entity.id
_entity.type
_entity.pdbx_description
1 polymer ?
#
loop_
_entity_poly.entity_id
_entity_poly.type
_entity_poly.pdbx_seq_one_letter_code
_entity_poly.pdbx_strand_id
1 'polypeptide(L)'
;GGGGGFGGVGGGNFLGGQSPGISQTNAFCINYGDKWGKKMTVTGSYFFNNSNIDNNSFNNRVTTFSPDSILVNYDQSKSNSTNFNNRVNMRMEYKIDSNNTIIFIPNLNFQSNKSNSDYSSYAFLQPNDSTNSSSGTNESKRNGFNLSNMLMYRHSFAKRGRSFYVSLNTNHSKNDGYSIADEFTRNFYPSFVRDSIQNQKTINNTKGSNYSGRVGYTEPIGKNSMLEFNYSGSIQRNNADQKAYSFDGNDYTIFNTQLSNLFDSKVITNGAGINYRIGQSRDNQLAFGLDYQNSNLQSDRLLPNPAQVDQSFNSLLPNMRWMRKIGQFSNIRLFYRASTSFPSVTQLQDVPNTVTLLRPSVGNPNLKQSYSNFISGRYSYTNTRNNNSFFVNIFARTTNNYISNATYLARKDSTIEQGVVISRNAQLSKPVNLNGYSNISSFLTYSMPLKPIKSNLNVNVGASYSRLPGMINYLKTFTKNYSYSGGVGLSSNISEYIDYNIAYNANFSNAISSANNANNRYINQTLSLQLNLLSKNGWFLQNDVFNQSYNGLSAGYNQNYWLWNAAVGKKFLKQKKGELKLTVFDLLKQNQSISRTIADNYIEDSQNLVLKQYFMLTFTYSLKNFGKGRASSGGDNERRDWRGGPPPGGMMGMPPPGGSGPMF
;
A
#
# COMPACT_ATOMS: atom_id res chain seq x y z
N GLY A 1 -0.13 -6.76 4.50
CA GLY A 1 1.27 -6.67 4.85
C GLY A 1 2.16 -6.81 3.64
N GLY A 2 2.67 -5.70 3.07
CA GLY A 2 3.65 -5.73 2.00
C GLY A 2 5.06 -5.84 2.60
N GLY A 3 5.72 -6.97 2.44
CA GLY A 3 7.15 -7.10 2.64
C GLY A 3 7.89 -6.34 1.54
N GLY A 4 8.49 -5.20 1.88
CA GLY A 4 9.37 -4.45 0.98
C GLY A 4 10.67 -5.23 0.75
N GLY A 5 10.75 -5.97 -0.36
CA GLY A 5 12.01 -6.53 -0.84
C GLY A 5 12.89 -5.40 -1.36
N PHE A 6 14.09 -5.30 -0.85
CA PHE A 6 15.12 -4.42 -1.41
C PHE A 6 15.48 -4.90 -2.82
N GLY A 7 15.09 -4.14 -3.84
CA GLY A 7 15.51 -4.36 -5.21
C GLY A 7 17.00 -4.05 -5.35
N GLY A 8 17.78 -5.08 -5.62
CA GLY A 8 19.11 -4.94 -6.18
C GLY A 8 19.00 -4.40 -7.61
N VAL A 9 19.79 -3.39 -7.93
CA VAL A 9 19.92 -2.84 -9.27
C VAL A 9 20.56 -3.89 -10.18
N GLY A 10 19.81 -4.35 -11.18
CA GLY A 10 20.37 -5.14 -12.28
C GLY A 10 19.73 -6.52 -12.47
N GLY A 11 18.81 -6.60 -13.38
CA GLY A 11 18.17 -7.83 -13.85
C GLY A 11 16.71 -7.88 -13.41
N GLY A 12 15.81 -7.77 -14.37
CA GLY A 12 14.38 -7.82 -14.13
C GLY A 12 13.97 -9.09 -13.41
N ASN A 13 13.80 -9.02 -12.11
CA ASN A 13 13.14 -10.06 -11.33
C ASN A 13 11.64 -10.04 -11.67
N PHE A 14 11.24 -10.90 -12.59
CA PHE A 14 9.84 -11.24 -12.85
C PHE A 14 9.17 -11.95 -11.65
N LEU A 15 9.88 -12.06 -10.54
CA LEU A 15 9.40 -12.65 -9.27
C LEU A 15 8.98 -11.58 -8.24
N GLY A 16 8.63 -10.39 -8.68
CA GLY A 16 7.82 -9.47 -7.87
C GLY A 16 6.51 -10.18 -7.53
N GLY A 17 6.14 -10.24 -6.25
CA GLY A 17 5.07 -11.01 -5.65
C GLY A 17 3.95 -11.37 -6.62
N GLN A 18 3.64 -12.65 -6.69
CA GLN A 18 2.65 -13.18 -7.63
C GLN A 18 1.35 -12.41 -7.48
N SER A 19 0.95 -11.70 -8.52
CA SER A 19 -0.38 -11.12 -8.54
C SER A 19 -1.39 -12.27 -8.52
N PRO A 20 -2.46 -12.19 -7.71
CA PRO A 20 -3.49 -13.20 -7.72
C PRO A 20 -4.11 -13.30 -9.12
N GLY A 21 -4.28 -14.55 -9.59
CA GLY A 21 -4.87 -14.84 -10.89
C GLY A 21 -3.86 -14.96 -12.05
N ILE A 22 -4.38 -15.42 -13.18
CA ILE A 22 -3.65 -15.52 -14.45
C ILE A 22 -3.91 -14.23 -15.22
N SER A 23 -2.85 -13.47 -15.50
CA SER A 23 -2.94 -12.16 -16.16
C SER A 23 -2.37 -12.21 -17.57
N GLN A 24 -3.16 -11.75 -18.54
CA GLN A 24 -2.70 -11.41 -19.88
C GLN A 24 -2.55 -9.89 -19.97
N THR A 25 -1.32 -9.40 -20.18
CA THR A 25 -1.02 -7.98 -20.08
C THR A 25 -0.33 -7.47 -21.33
N ASN A 26 -0.84 -6.35 -21.87
CA ASN A 26 -0.18 -5.54 -22.87
C ASN A 26 0.24 -4.22 -22.23
N ALA A 27 1.53 -3.91 -22.23
CA ALA A 27 2.04 -2.70 -21.62
C ALA A 27 3.02 -1.96 -22.55
N PHE A 28 2.99 -0.64 -22.46
CA PHE A 28 3.88 0.23 -23.20
C PHE A 28 4.35 1.37 -22.28
N CYS A 29 5.64 1.69 -22.34
CA CYS A 29 6.22 2.75 -21.55
C CYS A 29 7.21 3.56 -22.36
N ILE A 30 7.08 4.90 -22.31
CA ILE A 30 8.07 5.84 -22.84
C ILE A 30 8.57 6.71 -21.69
N ASN A 31 9.89 6.89 -21.62
CA ASN A 31 10.53 7.83 -20.72
C ASN A 31 11.28 8.88 -21.56
N TYR A 32 11.09 10.14 -21.19
CA TYR A 32 11.76 11.29 -21.80
C TYR A 32 12.52 12.07 -20.74
N GLY A 33 13.71 12.55 -21.08
CA GLY A 33 14.48 13.42 -20.19
C GLY A 33 15.46 14.24 -21.00
N ASP A 34 15.31 15.58 -20.98
CA ASP A 34 16.18 16.49 -21.69
C ASP A 34 16.25 17.86 -21.00
N LYS A 35 17.24 18.66 -21.43
CA LYS A 35 17.37 20.08 -21.09
C LYS A 35 16.91 20.94 -22.24
N TRP A 36 15.84 21.70 -22.05
CA TRP A 36 15.34 22.65 -23.02
C TRP A 36 16.06 24.00 -22.82
N GLY A 37 17.04 24.23 -23.68
CA GLY A 37 17.95 25.36 -23.52
C GLY A 37 18.84 25.26 -22.25
N LYS A 38 19.28 26.41 -21.73
CA LYS A 38 20.22 26.47 -20.59
C LYS A 38 19.51 26.42 -19.21
N LYS A 39 18.21 26.71 -19.15
CA LYS A 39 17.48 27.01 -17.91
C LYS A 39 16.42 26.00 -17.54
N MET A 40 15.93 25.19 -18.47
CA MET A 40 14.81 24.30 -18.24
C MET A 40 15.23 22.83 -18.34
N THR A 41 14.86 22.02 -17.35
CA THR A 41 15.01 20.57 -17.37
C THR A 41 13.62 19.94 -17.37
N VAL A 42 13.37 19.07 -18.33
CA VAL A 42 12.09 18.35 -18.47
C VAL A 42 12.36 16.85 -18.39
N THR A 43 11.63 16.18 -17.53
CA THR A 43 11.57 14.70 -17.48
C THR A 43 10.13 14.28 -17.47
N GLY A 44 9.84 13.17 -18.12
CA GLY A 44 8.48 12.65 -18.17
C GLY A 44 8.44 11.17 -18.49
N SER A 45 7.33 10.55 -18.15
CA SER A 45 7.04 9.16 -18.51
C SER A 45 5.56 9.02 -18.87
N TYR A 46 5.31 8.24 -19.89
CA TYR A 46 3.98 7.74 -20.22
C TYR A 46 3.99 6.23 -20.05
N PHE A 47 2.98 5.73 -19.35
CA PHE A 47 2.77 4.32 -19.13
C PHE A 47 1.34 3.95 -19.50
N PHE A 48 1.24 2.95 -20.33
CA PHE A 48 -0.01 2.31 -20.75
C PHE A 48 0.01 0.86 -20.30
N ASN A 49 -1.11 0.38 -19.75
CA ASN A 49 -1.30 -1.02 -19.41
C ASN A 49 -2.75 -1.42 -19.69
N ASN A 50 -2.94 -2.54 -20.37
CA ASN A 50 -4.20 -3.23 -20.50
C ASN A 50 -4.00 -4.68 -20.07
N SER A 51 -4.68 -5.09 -19.00
CA SER A 51 -4.57 -6.44 -18.44
C SER A 51 -5.95 -7.07 -18.30
N ASN A 52 -6.03 -8.35 -18.70
CA ASN A 52 -7.15 -9.23 -18.39
C ASN A 52 -6.68 -10.27 -17.37
N ILE A 53 -7.41 -10.40 -16.26
CA ILE A 53 -7.04 -11.24 -15.13
C ILE A 53 -8.18 -12.22 -14.83
N ASP A 54 -7.86 -13.51 -14.91
CA ASP A 54 -8.72 -14.58 -14.46
C ASP A 54 -8.24 -15.09 -13.10
N ASN A 55 -9.10 -15.05 -12.09
CA ASN A 55 -8.76 -15.54 -10.77
C ASN A 55 -9.82 -16.52 -10.25
N ASN A 56 -9.36 -17.49 -9.46
CA ASN A 56 -10.19 -18.34 -8.63
C ASN A 56 -9.58 -18.31 -7.24
N SER A 57 -10.31 -17.78 -6.28
CA SER A 57 -9.87 -17.60 -4.91
C SER A 57 -10.68 -18.47 -3.95
N PHE A 58 -9.98 -19.02 -2.96
CA PHE A 58 -10.54 -19.76 -1.83
C PHE A 58 -10.05 -19.08 -0.56
N ASN A 59 -10.98 -18.67 0.31
CA ASN A 59 -10.66 -18.00 1.55
C ASN A 59 -11.27 -18.77 2.72
N ASN A 60 -10.49 -18.92 3.78
CA ASN A 60 -10.96 -19.41 5.07
C ASN A 60 -10.77 -18.29 6.09
N ARG A 61 -11.88 -17.73 6.57
CA ARG A 61 -11.89 -16.66 7.57
C ARG A 61 -12.43 -17.17 8.89
N VAL A 62 -11.63 -17.01 9.92
CA VAL A 62 -12.00 -17.33 11.30
C VAL A 62 -12.18 -16.04 12.07
N THR A 63 -13.43 -15.74 12.44
CA THR A 63 -13.81 -14.56 13.25
C THR A 63 -14.17 -15.01 14.65
N THR A 64 -13.49 -14.48 15.66
CA THR A 64 -13.73 -14.83 17.06
C THR A 64 -14.52 -13.74 17.75
N PHE A 65 -15.74 -14.05 18.22
CA PHE A 65 -16.60 -13.14 18.97
C PHE A 65 -16.44 -13.33 20.49
N SER A 66 -16.22 -14.56 20.94
CA SER A 66 -15.92 -14.95 22.31
C SER A 66 -15.23 -16.33 22.30
N PRO A 67 -14.70 -16.83 23.44
CA PRO A 67 -14.12 -18.18 23.48
C PRO A 67 -15.05 -19.27 22.95
N ASP A 68 -16.34 -19.13 23.20
CA ASP A 68 -17.39 -20.10 22.83
C ASP A 68 -18.14 -19.71 21.55
N SER A 69 -17.73 -18.66 20.86
CA SER A 69 -18.41 -18.16 19.65
C SER A 69 -17.38 -17.81 18.57
N ILE A 70 -17.03 -18.80 17.78
CA ILE A 70 -16.09 -18.71 16.67
C ILE A 70 -16.87 -18.97 15.38
N LEU A 71 -16.92 -17.96 14.50
CA LEU A 71 -17.53 -18.08 13.20
C LEU A 71 -16.46 -18.36 12.14
N VAL A 72 -16.67 -19.43 11.39
CA VAL A 72 -15.81 -19.80 10.27
C VAL A 72 -16.57 -19.55 8.98
N ASN A 73 -15.96 -18.85 8.05
CA ASN A 73 -16.46 -18.61 6.70
C ASN A 73 -15.53 -19.25 5.69
N TYR A 74 -16.09 -20.05 4.79
CA TYR A 74 -15.44 -20.52 3.57
C TYR A 74 -16.01 -19.75 2.39
N ASP A 75 -15.17 -18.96 1.74
CA ASP A 75 -15.57 -18.15 0.58
C ASP A 75 -14.82 -18.68 -0.66
N GLN A 76 -15.53 -18.90 -1.74
CA GLN A 76 -14.98 -19.18 -3.05
C GLN A 76 -15.44 -18.09 -4.02
N SER A 77 -14.51 -17.59 -4.86
CA SER A 77 -14.87 -16.63 -5.91
C SER A 77 -14.09 -16.92 -7.18
N LYS A 78 -14.81 -16.94 -8.29
CA LYS A 78 -14.23 -17.00 -9.64
C LYS A 78 -14.49 -15.67 -10.31
N SER A 79 -13.44 -14.99 -10.75
CA SER A 79 -13.56 -13.65 -11.32
C SER A 79 -12.75 -13.49 -12.60
N ASN A 80 -13.31 -12.71 -13.53
CA ASN A 80 -12.61 -12.18 -14.69
C ASN A 80 -12.64 -10.65 -14.60
N SER A 81 -11.48 -10.00 -14.72
CA SER A 81 -11.40 -8.55 -14.68
C SER A 81 -10.49 -8.01 -15.78
N THR A 82 -10.97 -6.98 -16.47
CA THR A 82 -10.19 -6.23 -17.45
C THR A 82 -9.85 -4.87 -16.87
N ASN A 83 -8.56 -4.54 -16.84
CA ASN A 83 -8.07 -3.29 -16.31
C ASN A 83 -7.25 -2.54 -17.38
N PHE A 84 -7.67 -1.31 -17.65
CA PHE A 84 -7.04 -0.40 -18.60
C PHE A 84 -6.52 0.82 -17.83
N ASN A 85 -5.23 1.12 -17.96
CA ASN A 85 -4.59 2.19 -17.20
C ASN A 85 -3.66 3.00 -18.10
N ASN A 86 -3.82 4.34 -18.06
CA ASN A 86 -2.92 5.30 -18.68
C ASN A 86 -2.38 6.23 -17.60
N ARG A 87 -1.07 6.39 -17.55
CA ARG A 87 -0.41 7.27 -16.60
C ARG A 87 0.61 8.16 -17.31
N VAL A 88 0.49 9.46 -17.08
CA VAL A 88 1.45 10.47 -17.52
C VAL A 88 2.04 11.11 -16.27
N ASN A 89 3.35 11.10 -16.14
CA ASN A 89 4.06 11.82 -15.09
C ASN A 89 5.06 12.76 -15.77
N MET A 90 5.11 14.02 -15.33
CA MET A 90 6.08 14.98 -15.83
C MET A 90 6.69 15.75 -14.67
N ARG A 91 7.92 16.20 -14.85
CA ARG A 91 8.60 17.15 -13.98
C ARG A 91 9.32 18.17 -14.84
N MET A 92 8.99 19.41 -14.64
CA MET A 92 9.61 20.57 -15.25
C MET A 92 10.30 21.38 -14.17
N GLU A 93 11.59 21.68 -14.34
CA GLU A 93 12.36 22.54 -13.45
C GLU A 93 12.93 23.67 -14.29
N TYR A 94 12.47 24.89 -14.00
CA TYR A 94 12.90 26.11 -14.68
C TYR A 94 13.68 27.01 -13.73
N LYS A 95 14.96 27.17 -14.01
CA LYS A 95 15.85 28.11 -13.32
C LYS A 95 15.78 29.45 -14.04
N ILE A 96 14.98 30.37 -13.49
CA ILE A 96 14.86 31.74 -14.03
C ILE A 96 16.23 32.39 -13.99
N ASP A 97 16.91 32.28 -12.84
CA ASP A 97 18.26 32.72 -12.58
C ASP A 97 18.90 31.86 -11.46
N SER A 98 20.04 32.27 -10.90
CA SER A 98 20.75 31.57 -9.82
C SER A 98 19.94 31.49 -8.51
N ASN A 99 19.02 32.40 -8.31
CA ASN A 99 18.27 32.60 -7.06
C ASN A 99 16.83 32.10 -7.14
N ASN A 100 16.27 32.04 -8.34
CA ASN A 100 14.85 31.78 -8.60
C ASN A 100 14.63 30.47 -9.36
N THR A 101 13.85 29.57 -8.81
CA THR A 101 13.53 28.29 -9.44
C THR A 101 12.02 28.00 -9.34
N ILE A 102 11.44 27.60 -10.46
CA ILE A 102 10.07 27.07 -10.54
C ILE A 102 10.14 25.59 -10.82
N ILE A 103 9.35 24.81 -10.08
CA ILE A 103 9.19 23.36 -10.30
C ILE A 103 7.71 23.10 -10.52
N PHE A 104 7.38 22.42 -11.64
CA PHE A 104 6.02 21.99 -11.94
C PHE A 104 5.99 20.50 -12.19
N ILE A 105 5.11 19.78 -11.47
CA ILE A 105 5.00 18.32 -11.51
C ILE A 105 3.53 17.93 -11.72
N PRO A 106 3.06 17.84 -12.98
CA PRO A 106 1.74 17.30 -13.30
C PRO A 106 1.80 15.77 -13.37
N ASN A 107 0.78 15.12 -12.81
CA ASN A 107 0.55 13.69 -12.89
C ASN A 107 -0.90 13.45 -13.29
N LEU A 108 -1.09 12.67 -14.34
CA LEU A 108 -2.39 12.28 -14.86
C LEU A 108 -2.51 10.76 -14.83
N ASN A 109 -3.60 10.27 -14.27
CA ASN A 109 -3.94 8.85 -14.29
C ASN A 109 -5.39 8.69 -14.74
N PHE A 110 -5.58 7.83 -15.74
CA PHE A 110 -6.89 7.38 -16.17
C PHE A 110 -6.93 5.86 -16.09
N GLN A 111 -7.96 5.32 -15.44
CA GLN A 111 -8.15 3.90 -15.26
C GLN A 111 -9.59 3.51 -15.58
N SER A 112 -9.79 2.39 -16.27
CA SER A 112 -11.08 1.73 -16.43
C SER A 112 -10.94 0.28 -16.01
N ASN A 113 -11.85 -0.17 -15.16
CA ASN A 113 -11.91 -1.56 -14.71
C ASN A 113 -13.31 -2.11 -14.98
N LYS A 114 -13.39 -3.30 -15.57
CA LYS A 114 -14.60 -4.11 -15.68
C LYS A 114 -14.32 -5.44 -15.03
N SER A 115 -15.21 -5.90 -14.15
CA SER A 115 -15.06 -7.17 -13.44
C SER A 115 -16.38 -7.89 -13.38
N ASN A 116 -16.35 -9.21 -13.64
CA ASN A 116 -17.44 -10.13 -13.43
C ASN A 116 -16.96 -11.20 -12.45
N SER A 117 -17.77 -11.57 -11.48
CA SER A 117 -17.42 -12.62 -10.52
C SER A 117 -18.62 -13.44 -10.13
N ASP A 118 -18.40 -14.75 -10.01
CA ASP A 118 -19.29 -15.71 -9.37
C ASP A 118 -18.72 -16.01 -7.99
N TYR A 119 -19.53 -16.04 -6.96
CA TYR A 119 -19.07 -16.37 -5.63
C TYR A 119 -20.03 -17.28 -4.89
N SER A 120 -19.47 -18.01 -3.93
CA SER A 120 -20.21 -18.79 -2.95
C SER A 120 -19.57 -18.64 -1.59
N SER A 121 -20.36 -18.59 -0.55
CA SER A 121 -19.95 -18.50 0.84
C SER A 121 -20.76 -19.46 1.69
N TYR A 122 -20.08 -20.08 2.65
CA TYR A 122 -20.70 -20.92 3.66
C TYR A 122 -20.12 -20.57 5.02
N ALA A 123 -20.99 -20.38 6.00
CA ALA A 123 -20.61 -20.00 7.34
C ALA A 123 -21.23 -20.89 8.41
N PHE A 124 -20.45 -21.19 9.46
CA PHE A 124 -20.93 -21.92 10.61
C PHE A 124 -20.27 -21.42 11.90
N LEU A 125 -21.01 -21.50 13.01
CA LEU A 125 -20.47 -21.32 14.36
C LEU A 125 -19.91 -22.67 14.83
N GLN A 126 -18.69 -22.65 15.37
CA GLN A 126 -18.11 -23.86 15.94
C GLN A 126 -18.95 -24.34 17.15
N PRO A 127 -19.08 -25.68 17.35
CA PRO A 127 -18.40 -26.75 16.60
C PRO A 127 -19.04 -27.07 15.24
N ASN A 128 -20.34 -26.95 15.00
CA ASN A 128 -20.97 -27.33 13.72
C ASN A 128 -22.35 -26.70 13.49
N ASP A 129 -22.66 -25.55 14.09
CA ASP A 129 -23.95 -24.88 13.89
C ASP A 129 -23.91 -24.05 12.60
N SER A 130 -24.46 -24.62 11.51
CA SER A 130 -24.59 -23.91 10.22
C SER A 130 -25.39 -22.62 10.38
N THR A 131 -24.81 -21.51 9.95
CA THR A 131 -25.45 -20.20 10.13
C THR A 131 -26.09 -19.71 8.86
N ASN A 132 -25.35 -19.76 7.75
CA ASN A 132 -25.83 -19.29 6.47
C ASN A 132 -24.97 -19.82 5.31
N SER A 133 -25.57 -19.78 4.13
CA SER A 133 -24.85 -19.94 2.87
C SER A 133 -25.32 -18.88 1.89
N SER A 134 -24.44 -18.35 1.05
CA SER A 134 -24.79 -17.46 -0.04
C SER A 134 -24.11 -17.87 -1.33
N SER A 135 -24.74 -17.55 -2.44
CA SER A 135 -24.15 -17.65 -3.77
C SER A 135 -24.70 -16.57 -4.67
N GLY A 136 -23.90 -16.10 -5.60
CA GLY A 136 -24.37 -15.04 -6.48
C GLY A 136 -23.34 -14.63 -7.52
N THR A 137 -23.76 -13.63 -8.30
CA THR A 137 -22.92 -13.01 -9.32
C THR A 137 -22.76 -11.52 -9.03
N ASN A 138 -21.61 -10.97 -9.37
CA ASN A 138 -21.39 -9.54 -9.30
C ASN A 138 -20.73 -9.06 -10.60
N GLU A 139 -21.36 -8.11 -11.27
CA GLU A 139 -20.79 -7.38 -12.39
C GLU A 139 -20.49 -5.95 -11.95
N SER A 140 -19.31 -5.44 -12.27
CA SER A 140 -18.96 -4.05 -11.99
C SER A 140 -18.17 -3.42 -13.13
N LYS A 141 -18.42 -2.11 -13.32
CA LYS A 141 -17.61 -1.26 -14.19
C LYS A 141 -17.28 0.03 -13.46
N ARG A 142 -16.01 0.42 -13.47
CA ARG A 142 -15.53 1.65 -12.85
C ARG A 142 -14.57 2.37 -13.77
N ASN A 143 -14.77 3.67 -13.93
CA ASN A 143 -13.85 4.56 -14.61
C ASN A 143 -13.29 5.55 -13.58
N GLY A 144 -11.98 5.68 -13.55
CA GLY A 144 -11.28 6.57 -12.63
C GLY A 144 -10.43 7.58 -13.40
N PHE A 145 -10.51 8.83 -12.99
CA PHE A 145 -9.66 9.90 -13.48
C PHE A 145 -9.02 10.58 -12.27
N ASN A 146 -7.71 10.81 -12.32
CA ASN A 146 -6.99 11.56 -11.30
C ASN A 146 -5.96 12.49 -11.96
N LEU A 147 -6.07 13.78 -11.66
CA LEU A 147 -5.12 14.81 -12.05
C LEU A 147 -4.54 15.45 -10.79
N SER A 148 -3.24 15.29 -10.56
CA SER A 148 -2.53 15.95 -9.47
C SER A 148 -1.42 16.84 -10.03
N ASN A 149 -1.33 18.06 -9.50
CA ASN A 149 -0.30 19.03 -9.90
C ASN A 149 0.39 19.55 -8.65
N MET A 150 1.71 19.71 -8.74
CA MET A 150 2.50 20.46 -7.76
C MET A 150 3.23 21.58 -8.49
N LEU A 151 2.99 22.81 -8.06
CA LEU A 151 3.73 24.00 -8.49
C LEU A 151 4.49 24.56 -7.30
N MET A 152 5.80 24.68 -7.43
CA MET A 152 6.66 25.24 -6.38
C MET A 152 7.51 26.37 -6.96
N TYR A 153 7.46 27.51 -6.33
CA TYR A 153 8.41 28.60 -6.52
C TYR A 153 9.35 28.68 -5.32
N ARG A 154 10.64 28.85 -5.58
CA ARG A 154 11.67 29.02 -4.56
C ARG A 154 12.55 30.19 -4.92
N HIS A 155 12.77 31.06 -3.92
CA HIS A 155 13.72 32.16 -3.95
C HIS A 155 14.81 31.96 -2.91
N SER A 156 16.07 32.16 -3.30
CA SER A 156 17.23 32.15 -2.40
C SER A 156 17.80 33.57 -2.34
N PHE A 157 17.81 34.16 -1.15
CA PHE A 157 18.34 35.52 -0.95
C PHE A 157 19.87 35.56 -0.96
N ALA A 158 20.46 36.74 -1.09
CA ALA A 158 21.91 36.95 -1.01
C ALA A 158 22.51 36.49 0.32
N LYS A 159 21.79 36.64 1.45
CA LYS A 159 22.21 36.09 2.74
C LYS A 159 22.12 34.58 2.69
N ARG A 160 23.28 33.90 2.82
CA ARG A 160 23.37 32.42 2.75
C ARG A 160 22.43 31.75 3.75
N GLY A 161 21.55 30.87 3.25
CA GLY A 161 20.60 30.13 4.05
C GLY A 161 19.23 30.81 4.19
N ARG A 162 19.10 32.10 3.90
CA ARG A 162 17.79 32.77 3.81
C ARG A 162 17.09 32.32 2.54
N SER A 163 15.85 31.85 2.66
CA SER A 163 15.06 31.39 1.54
C SER A 163 13.56 31.58 1.77
N PHE A 164 12.84 31.73 0.67
CA PHE A 164 11.39 31.78 0.65
C PHE A 164 10.89 30.75 -0.35
N TYR A 165 9.78 30.07 -0.04
CA TYR A 165 9.12 29.21 -0.99
C TYR A 165 7.60 29.28 -0.88
N VAL A 166 6.95 29.09 -2.02
CA VAL A 166 5.52 28.86 -2.15
C VAL A 166 5.31 27.54 -2.87
N SER A 167 4.45 26.69 -2.34
CA SER A 167 4.06 25.44 -2.95
C SER A 167 2.54 25.37 -3.04
N LEU A 168 2.03 25.10 -4.23
CA LEU A 168 0.61 24.89 -4.51
C LEU A 168 0.45 23.47 -5.02
N ASN A 169 -0.45 22.71 -4.39
CA ASN A 169 -0.80 21.37 -4.83
C ASN A 169 -2.30 21.32 -5.12
N THR A 170 -2.65 20.72 -6.25
CA THR A 170 -4.04 20.47 -6.62
C THR A 170 -4.20 18.99 -6.92
N ASN A 171 -5.30 18.42 -6.48
CA ASN A 171 -5.69 17.05 -6.85
C ASN A 171 -7.17 17.03 -7.20
N HIS A 172 -7.48 16.51 -8.38
CA HIS A 172 -8.84 16.30 -8.85
C HIS A 172 -9.03 14.83 -9.19
N SER A 173 -10.01 14.21 -8.56
CA SER A 173 -10.37 12.82 -8.84
C SER A 173 -11.85 12.73 -9.21
N LYS A 174 -12.16 11.83 -10.14
CA LYS A 174 -13.51 11.44 -10.49
C LYS A 174 -13.53 9.94 -10.67
N ASN A 175 -14.49 9.28 -10.02
CA ASN A 175 -14.77 7.88 -10.25
C ASN A 175 -16.26 7.75 -10.56
N ASP A 176 -16.58 7.09 -11.66
CA ASP A 176 -17.93 6.78 -12.07
C ASP A 176 -18.04 5.32 -12.48
N GLY A 177 -19.18 4.72 -12.19
CA GLY A 177 -19.43 3.33 -12.55
C GLY A 177 -20.70 2.76 -11.93
N TYR A 178 -20.84 1.46 -12.11
CA TYR A 178 -21.96 0.71 -11.55
C TYR A 178 -21.49 -0.66 -11.05
N SER A 179 -22.29 -1.24 -10.17
CA SER A 179 -22.24 -2.66 -9.83
C SER A 179 -23.63 -3.26 -9.84
N ILE A 180 -23.74 -4.50 -10.33
CA ILE A 180 -24.94 -5.31 -10.30
C ILE A 180 -24.63 -6.53 -9.46
N ALA A 181 -25.38 -6.74 -8.39
CA ALA A 181 -25.27 -7.90 -7.52
C ALA A 181 -26.56 -8.69 -7.56
N ASP A 182 -26.45 -9.97 -7.87
CA ASP A 182 -27.53 -10.96 -7.79
C ASP A 182 -27.09 -12.02 -6.79
N GLU A 183 -27.72 -12.06 -5.61
CA GLU A 183 -27.32 -12.90 -4.49
C GLU A 183 -28.52 -13.69 -3.98
N PHE A 184 -28.34 -14.99 -3.86
CA PHE A 184 -29.20 -15.89 -3.12
C PHE A 184 -28.56 -16.22 -1.78
N THR A 185 -29.27 -15.96 -0.68
CA THR A 185 -28.83 -16.26 0.67
C THR A 185 -29.80 -17.19 1.37
N ARG A 186 -29.29 -18.26 1.96
CA ARG A 186 -30.01 -19.20 2.82
C ARG A 186 -29.52 -19.07 4.25
N ASN A 187 -30.44 -18.69 5.15
CA ASN A 187 -30.17 -18.56 6.57
C ASN A 187 -30.75 -19.74 7.33
N PHE A 188 -29.94 -20.38 8.15
CA PHE A 188 -30.32 -21.53 8.97
C PHE A 188 -30.70 -21.04 10.38
N TYR A 189 -31.97 -21.25 10.75
CA TYR A 189 -32.47 -21.00 12.10
C TYR A 189 -32.68 -22.35 12.81
N PRO A 190 -32.76 -22.39 14.13
CA PRO A 190 -32.90 -23.65 14.87
C PRO A 190 -34.11 -24.50 14.46
N SER A 191 -35.19 -23.86 13.99
CA SER A 191 -36.47 -24.53 13.68
C SER A 191 -36.93 -24.38 12.22
N PHE A 192 -36.27 -23.55 11.41
CA PHE A 192 -36.64 -23.32 10.01
C PHE A 192 -35.45 -22.78 9.20
N VAL A 193 -35.64 -22.77 7.89
CA VAL A 193 -34.67 -22.16 6.94
C VAL A 193 -35.40 -21.00 6.26
N ARG A 194 -34.67 -19.88 6.07
CA ARG A 194 -35.18 -18.71 5.36
C ARG A 194 -34.30 -18.38 4.18
N ASP A 195 -34.89 -18.38 3.01
CA ASP A 195 -34.23 -17.97 1.78
C ASP A 195 -34.53 -16.49 1.50
N SER A 196 -33.54 -15.78 0.96
CA SER A 196 -33.66 -14.39 0.54
C SER A 196 -32.90 -14.16 -0.75
N ILE A 197 -33.46 -13.38 -1.65
CA ILE A 197 -32.89 -13.01 -2.94
C ILE A 197 -32.67 -11.49 -2.92
N GLN A 198 -31.51 -11.06 -3.29
CA GLN A 198 -31.18 -9.66 -3.55
C GLN A 198 -30.74 -9.52 -5.00
N ASN A 199 -31.46 -8.73 -5.79
CA ASN A 199 -31.04 -8.36 -7.13
C ASN A 199 -31.04 -6.82 -7.22
N GLN A 200 -29.83 -6.25 -7.28
CA GLN A 200 -29.62 -4.81 -7.07
C GLN A 200 -28.58 -4.25 -8.02
N LYS A 201 -28.85 -3.09 -8.60
CA LYS A 201 -27.89 -2.26 -9.32
C LYS A 201 -27.56 -1.03 -8.51
N THR A 202 -26.26 -0.79 -8.30
CA THR A 202 -25.78 0.41 -7.62
C THR A 202 -24.95 1.26 -8.58
N ILE A 203 -25.35 2.50 -8.80
CA ILE A 203 -24.62 3.49 -9.60
C ILE A 203 -23.83 4.36 -8.63
N ASN A 204 -22.51 4.45 -8.83
CA ASN A 204 -21.60 5.21 -7.98
C ASN A 204 -20.92 6.30 -8.80
N ASN A 205 -21.11 7.56 -8.39
CA ASN A 205 -20.39 8.70 -8.93
C ASN A 205 -19.72 9.44 -7.76
N THR A 206 -18.41 9.53 -7.77
CA THR A 206 -17.65 10.25 -6.75
C THR A 206 -16.74 11.28 -7.39
N LYS A 207 -16.69 12.46 -6.80
CA LYS A 207 -15.79 13.55 -7.21
C LYS A 207 -15.02 14.04 -5.98
N GLY A 208 -13.71 14.17 -6.13
CA GLY A 208 -12.84 14.73 -5.11
C GLY A 208 -12.03 15.89 -5.66
N SER A 209 -11.89 16.94 -4.89
CA SER A 209 -10.98 18.05 -5.19
C SER A 209 -10.22 18.42 -3.92
N ASN A 210 -8.90 18.54 -4.03
CA ASN A 210 -8.06 19.02 -2.95
C ASN A 210 -7.15 20.14 -3.48
N TYR A 211 -7.21 21.28 -2.84
CA TYR A 211 -6.33 22.42 -3.08
C TYR A 211 -5.54 22.68 -1.80
N SER A 212 -4.22 22.66 -1.86
CA SER A 212 -3.37 22.98 -0.72
C SER A 212 -2.25 23.92 -1.10
N GLY A 213 -2.02 24.91 -0.25
CA GLY A 213 -0.94 25.87 -0.36
C GLY A 213 -0.04 25.83 0.85
N ARG A 214 1.25 26.00 0.64
CA ARG A 214 2.22 26.18 1.72
C ARG A 214 3.18 27.30 1.37
N VAL A 215 3.40 28.18 2.33
CA VAL A 215 4.39 29.25 2.27
C VAL A 215 5.40 29.02 3.39
N GLY A 216 6.67 29.17 3.08
CA GLY A 216 7.72 29.06 4.09
C GLY A 216 8.82 30.08 3.89
N TYR A 217 9.25 30.65 5.00
CA TYR A 217 10.36 31.59 5.07
C TYR A 217 11.42 31.07 6.06
N THR A 218 12.66 30.96 5.62
CA THR A 218 13.77 30.54 6.44
C THR A 218 14.75 31.67 6.66
N GLU A 219 15.02 32.00 7.91
CA GLU A 219 15.98 33.02 8.35
C GLU A 219 17.16 32.35 9.05
N PRO A 220 18.40 32.55 8.58
CA PRO A 220 19.60 32.14 9.31
C PRO A 220 19.81 33.03 10.56
N ILE A 221 19.84 32.39 11.74
CA ILE A 221 20.12 33.00 13.02
C ILE A 221 21.53 32.60 13.45
N GLY A 222 22.49 33.54 13.31
CA GLY A 222 23.89 33.22 13.58
C GLY A 222 24.56 32.29 12.55
N LYS A 223 25.70 31.71 12.92
CA LYS A 223 26.54 30.92 11.98
C LYS A 223 26.00 29.53 11.65
N ASN A 224 25.28 28.89 12.57
CA ASN A 224 24.96 27.45 12.49
C ASN A 224 23.46 27.16 12.70
N SER A 225 22.62 28.16 12.85
CA SER A 225 21.20 27.97 13.18
C SER A 225 20.31 28.66 12.17
N MET A 226 19.12 28.09 11.97
CA MET A 226 18.09 28.60 11.08
C MET A 226 16.74 28.48 11.75
N LEU A 227 15.91 29.49 11.58
CA LEU A 227 14.50 29.48 11.97
C LEU A 227 13.65 29.50 10.72
N GLU A 228 12.70 28.59 10.62
CA GLU A 228 11.73 28.53 9.53
C GLU A 228 10.33 28.79 10.09
N PHE A 229 9.65 29.74 9.49
CA PHE A 229 8.23 29.99 9.69
C PHE A 229 7.49 29.40 8.50
N ASN A 230 6.40 28.68 8.75
CA ASN A 230 5.57 28.15 7.70
C ASN A 230 4.09 28.34 7.99
N TYR A 231 3.33 28.54 6.92
CA TYR A 231 1.87 28.52 6.93
C TYR A 231 1.39 27.58 5.84
N SER A 232 0.37 26.80 6.12
CA SER A 232 -0.27 25.90 5.17
C SER A 232 -1.79 26.02 5.26
N GLY A 233 -2.44 26.04 4.11
CA GLY A 233 -3.89 25.98 4.01
C GLY A 233 -4.30 24.88 3.05
N SER A 234 -5.39 24.18 3.32
CA SER A 234 -5.97 23.24 2.37
C SER A 234 -7.49 23.24 2.43
N ILE A 235 -8.10 23.01 1.26
CA ILE A 235 -9.54 22.83 1.09
C ILE A 235 -9.72 21.51 0.33
N GLN A 236 -10.32 20.56 1.00
CA GLN A 236 -10.69 19.28 0.40
C GLN A 236 -12.22 19.23 0.29
N ARG A 237 -12.73 18.87 -0.90
CA ARG A 237 -14.15 18.65 -1.14
C ARG A 237 -14.32 17.24 -1.74
N ASN A 238 -15.29 16.49 -1.21
CA ASN A 238 -15.66 15.20 -1.73
C ASN A 238 -17.19 15.17 -1.88
N ASN A 239 -17.63 14.77 -3.05
CA ASN A 239 -19.03 14.54 -3.36
C ASN A 239 -19.19 13.08 -3.73
N ALA A 240 -20.18 12.41 -3.13
CA ALA A 240 -20.53 11.04 -3.45
C ALA A 240 -22.03 10.99 -3.79
N ASP A 241 -22.35 10.46 -4.95
CA ASP A 241 -23.69 10.18 -5.44
C ASP A 241 -23.78 8.67 -5.73
N GLN A 242 -24.36 7.93 -4.78
CA GLN A 242 -24.64 6.51 -4.88
C GLN A 242 -26.14 6.31 -4.94
N LYS A 243 -26.61 5.67 -6.00
CA LYS A 243 -28.03 5.34 -6.20
C LYS A 243 -28.20 3.85 -6.37
N ALA A 244 -29.02 3.25 -5.51
CA ALA A 244 -29.36 1.84 -5.55
C ALA A 244 -30.76 1.64 -6.14
N TYR A 245 -30.86 0.64 -7.01
CA TYR A 245 -32.11 0.27 -7.68
C TYR A 245 -32.31 -1.24 -7.56
N SER A 246 -33.50 -1.67 -7.14
CA SER A 246 -33.88 -3.07 -7.15
C SER A 246 -34.46 -3.46 -8.51
N PHE A 247 -34.34 -4.73 -8.84
CA PHE A 247 -34.89 -5.32 -10.06
C PHE A 247 -36.40 -5.44 -9.99
N ASP A 248 -37.15 -5.01 -11.03
CA ASP A 248 -38.61 -5.06 -11.09
C ASP A 248 -39.16 -6.29 -11.81
N GLY A 249 -38.27 -7.17 -12.29
CA GLY A 249 -38.62 -8.33 -13.12
C GLY A 249 -38.21 -8.14 -14.58
N ASN A 250 -37.88 -6.91 -15.03
CA ASN A 250 -37.46 -6.59 -16.38
C ASN A 250 -36.18 -5.73 -16.40
N ASP A 251 -36.08 -4.73 -15.51
CA ASP A 251 -34.93 -3.85 -15.40
C ASP A 251 -34.75 -3.35 -13.94
N TYR A 252 -33.69 -2.60 -13.67
CA TYR A 252 -33.38 -1.98 -12.38
C TYR A 252 -34.01 -0.59 -12.29
N THR A 253 -35.33 -0.53 -11.99
CA THR A 253 -36.10 0.72 -11.99
C THR A 253 -36.58 1.13 -10.61
N ILE A 254 -36.70 0.19 -9.66
CA ILE A 254 -37.21 0.47 -8.31
C ILE A 254 -36.14 1.14 -7.48
N PHE A 255 -36.24 2.47 -7.35
CA PHE A 255 -35.29 3.25 -6.56
C PHE A 255 -35.33 2.90 -5.07
N ASN A 256 -34.20 2.53 -4.49
CA ASN A 256 -34.08 2.19 -3.09
C ASN A 256 -33.41 3.34 -2.32
N THR A 257 -34.20 4.17 -1.68
CA THR A 257 -33.72 5.33 -0.91
C THR A 257 -32.86 4.92 0.25
N GLN A 258 -33.13 3.79 0.93
CA GLN A 258 -32.39 3.35 2.12
C GLN A 258 -30.94 2.92 1.80
N LEU A 259 -30.71 2.40 0.59
CA LEU A 259 -29.41 1.97 0.10
C LEU A 259 -28.73 3.03 -0.79
N SER A 260 -29.40 4.16 -0.98
CA SER A 260 -28.89 5.29 -1.76
C SER A 260 -28.27 6.34 -0.84
N ASN A 261 -27.23 7.00 -1.33
CA ASN A 261 -26.49 7.97 -0.56
C ASN A 261 -26.06 9.16 -1.43
N LEU A 262 -26.51 10.34 -1.05
CA LEU A 262 -26.10 11.59 -1.65
C LEU A 262 -25.44 12.44 -0.57
N PHE A 263 -24.15 12.72 -0.74
CA PHE A 263 -23.31 13.27 0.29
C PHE A 263 -22.30 14.27 -0.28
N ASP A 264 -22.18 15.42 0.37
CA ASP A 264 -21.14 16.41 0.12
C ASP A 264 -20.31 16.64 1.39
N SER A 265 -19.00 16.66 1.30
CA SER A 265 -18.14 16.99 2.42
C SER A 265 -17.04 17.97 2.05
N LYS A 266 -16.76 18.85 2.97
CA LYS A 266 -15.74 19.88 2.87
C LYS A 266 -14.87 19.87 4.13
N VAL A 267 -13.57 19.75 3.96
CA VAL A 267 -12.59 19.91 5.04
C VAL A 267 -11.71 21.10 4.73
N ILE A 268 -11.69 22.07 5.63
CA ILE A 268 -10.78 23.21 5.57
C ILE A 268 -9.75 23.01 6.67
N THR A 269 -8.47 23.03 6.31
CA THR A 269 -7.37 22.92 7.27
C THR A 269 -6.44 24.10 7.12
N ASN A 270 -6.14 24.77 8.24
CA ASN A 270 -5.15 25.83 8.34
C ASN A 270 -4.09 25.42 9.37
N GLY A 271 -2.84 25.67 9.07
CA GLY A 271 -1.73 25.36 9.96
C GLY A 271 -0.64 26.40 9.90
N ALA A 272 -0.09 26.73 11.05
CA ALA A 272 1.08 27.61 11.19
C ALA A 272 2.13 26.90 12.04
N GLY A 273 3.39 27.01 11.66
CA GLY A 273 4.46 26.30 12.35
C GLY A 273 5.77 27.06 12.38
N ILE A 274 6.57 26.67 13.36
CA ILE A 274 7.93 27.16 13.56
C ILE A 274 8.87 25.96 13.63
N ASN A 275 9.96 25.99 12.87
CA ASN A 275 11.01 24.97 12.91
C ASN A 275 12.35 25.63 13.21
N TYR A 276 13.01 25.21 14.28
CA TYR A 276 14.35 25.64 14.63
C TYR A 276 15.35 24.54 14.28
N ARG A 277 16.37 24.87 13.49
CA ARG A 277 17.39 23.94 13.04
C ARG A 277 18.77 24.41 13.42
N ILE A 278 19.57 23.52 14.02
CA ILE A 278 20.99 23.70 14.34
C ILE A 278 21.81 22.77 13.44
N GLY A 279 22.92 23.28 12.89
CA GLY A 279 23.81 22.54 12.02
C GLY A 279 23.76 22.97 10.57
N GLN A 280 24.94 23.09 9.94
CA GLN A 280 25.09 23.61 8.57
C GLN A 280 25.01 22.53 7.50
N SER A 281 25.29 21.26 7.85
CA SER A 281 25.35 20.16 6.89
C SER A 281 24.14 19.24 7.00
N ARG A 282 23.80 18.57 5.89
CA ARG A 282 22.77 17.54 5.89
C ARG A 282 23.06 16.37 6.81
N ASP A 283 24.33 16.11 7.07
CA ASP A 283 24.80 14.96 7.84
C ASP A 283 24.92 15.26 9.34
N ASN A 284 24.94 16.55 9.72
CA ASN A 284 25.04 17.00 11.11
C ASN A 284 24.04 18.12 11.34
N GLN A 285 22.83 17.76 11.74
CA GLN A 285 21.76 18.71 12.04
C GLN A 285 20.82 18.16 13.10
N LEU A 286 20.30 19.08 13.90
CA LEU A 286 19.21 18.87 14.83
C LEU A 286 18.14 19.92 14.53
N ALA A 287 16.92 19.48 14.34
CA ALA A 287 15.78 20.36 14.10
C ALA A 287 14.61 19.98 14.98
N PHE A 288 13.95 20.97 15.55
CA PHE A 288 12.71 20.84 16.30
C PHE A 288 11.67 21.74 15.65
N GLY A 289 10.47 21.22 15.49
CA GLY A 289 9.36 21.99 14.98
C GLY A 289 8.09 21.77 15.79
N LEU A 290 7.26 22.78 15.77
CA LEU A 290 5.91 22.73 16.32
C LEU A 290 4.97 23.39 15.34
N ASP A 291 4.01 22.62 14.85
CA ASP A 291 2.96 23.12 13.98
C ASP A 291 1.62 23.10 14.76
N TYR A 292 0.89 24.22 14.73
CA TYR A 292 -0.52 24.27 15.16
C TYR A 292 -1.40 24.06 13.95
N GLN A 293 -2.40 23.19 14.06
CA GLN A 293 -3.37 22.91 13.02
C GLN A 293 -4.79 23.09 13.54
N ASN A 294 -5.57 23.86 12.81
CA ASN A 294 -7.03 23.95 12.97
C ASN A 294 -7.68 23.35 11.72
N SER A 295 -8.68 22.50 11.91
CA SER A 295 -9.41 21.86 10.82
C SER A 295 -10.89 21.85 11.10
N ASN A 296 -11.68 22.21 10.10
CA ASN A 296 -13.13 22.19 10.14
C ASN A 296 -13.63 21.20 9.10
N LEU A 297 -14.42 20.21 9.54
CA LEU A 297 -15.09 19.20 8.73
C LEU A 297 -16.58 19.53 8.69
N GLN A 298 -17.09 19.87 7.52
CA GLN A 298 -18.50 20.02 7.22
C GLN A 298 -18.97 18.91 6.31
N SER A 299 -20.13 18.34 6.59
CA SER A 299 -20.69 17.26 5.82
C SER A 299 -22.19 17.37 5.77
N ASP A 300 -22.73 17.41 4.54
CA ASP A 300 -24.14 17.50 4.24
C ASP A 300 -24.59 16.20 3.54
N ARG A 301 -25.53 15.48 4.13
CA ARG A 301 -26.15 14.32 3.55
C ARG A 301 -27.59 14.66 3.17
N LEU A 302 -28.01 14.26 1.96
CA LEU A 302 -29.38 14.41 1.48
C LEU A 302 -30.14 13.09 1.49
N LEU A 303 -29.48 11.97 1.21
CA LEU A 303 -30.06 10.63 1.20
C LEU A 303 -29.32 9.69 2.14
N PRO A 304 -29.98 8.69 2.77
CA PRO A 304 -31.42 8.40 2.78
C PRO A 304 -32.22 9.43 3.57
N ASN A 305 -31.66 10.02 4.59
CA ASN A 305 -32.27 11.06 5.41
C ASN A 305 -31.33 12.26 5.49
N PRO A 306 -31.83 13.51 5.36
CA PRO A 306 -30.99 14.69 5.52
C PRO A 306 -30.29 14.72 6.89
N ALA A 307 -29.00 14.98 6.89
CA ALA A 307 -28.20 15.16 8.10
C ALA A 307 -27.00 16.06 7.84
N GLN A 308 -26.63 16.84 8.82
CA GLN A 308 -25.45 17.71 8.79
C GLN A 308 -24.50 17.35 9.92
N VAL A 309 -23.21 17.38 9.63
CA VAL A 309 -22.13 17.23 10.60
C VAL A 309 -21.18 18.42 10.44
N ASP A 310 -20.93 19.16 11.52
CA ASP A 310 -19.93 20.21 11.60
C ASP A 310 -19.02 19.91 12.80
N GLN A 311 -17.74 19.68 12.53
CA GLN A 311 -16.76 19.34 13.56
C GLN A 311 -15.48 20.17 13.36
N SER A 312 -15.03 20.79 14.43
CA SER A 312 -13.77 21.54 14.45
C SER A 312 -12.73 20.83 15.32
N PHE A 313 -11.50 20.78 14.84
CA PHE A 313 -10.40 20.09 15.49
C PHE A 313 -9.19 21.01 15.57
N ASN A 314 -8.59 21.08 16.78
CA ASN A 314 -7.35 21.78 17.02
C ASN A 314 -6.27 20.78 17.43
N SER A 315 -5.07 20.89 16.87
CA SER A 315 -3.98 19.95 17.13
C SER A 315 -2.63 20.65 17.16
N LEU A 316 -1.81 20.26 18.12
CA LEU A 316 -0.40 20.60 18.15
C LEU A 316 0.39 19.41 17.61
N LEU A 317 1.24 19.65 16.63
CA LEU A 317 1.96 18.65 15.86
C LEU A 317 3.48 18.86 16.00
N PRO A 318 4.09 18.38 17.08
CA PRO A 318 5.53 18.46 17.26
C PRO A 318 6.25 17.55 16.26
N ASN A 319 7.42 18.00 15.82
CA ASN A 319 8.31 17.22 14.99
C ASN A 319 9.77 17.42 15.40
N MET A 320 10.60 16.42 15.18
CA MET A 320 12.03 16.46 15.45
C MET A 320 12.79 15.71 14.35
N ARG A 321 13.95 16.23 13.98
CA ARG A 321 14.90 15.55 13.11
C ARG A 321 16.30 15.70 13.67
N TRP A 322 16.96 14.58 13.90
CA TRP A 322 18.36 14.54 14.29
C TRP A 322 19.14 13.67 13.32
N MET A 323 20.18 14.25 12.75
CA MET A 323 21.12 13.56 11.88
C MET A 323 22.52 13.87 12.34
N ARG A 324 23.33 12.83 12.53
CA ARG A 324 24.73 12.97 12.96
C ARG A 324 25.61 11.93 12.28
N LYS A 325 26.66 12.42 11.67
CA LYS A 325 27.75 11.59 11.18
C LYS A 325 28.69 11.28 12.35
N ILE A 326 28.95 10.00 12.62
CA ILE A 326 29.82 9.51 13.67
C ILE A 326 31.05 8.90 13.00
N GLY A 327 32.15 9.63 13.01
CA GLY A 327 33.36 9.20 12.29
C GLY A 327 33.18 9.18 10.76
N GLN A 328 34.02 8.40 10.07
CA GLN A 328 34.10 8.39 8.61
C GLN A 328 32.95 7.58 7.95
N PHE A 329 32.51 6.49 8.58
CA PHE A 329 31.70 5.44 7.97
C PHE A 329 30.31 5.31 8.55
N SER A 330 30.01 5.99 9.67
CA SER A 330 28.77 5.81 10.41
C SER A 330 27.93 7.07 10.45
N ASN A 331 26.62 6.89 10.36
CA ASN A 331 25.65 7.98 10.62
C ASN A 331 24.43 7.48 11.38
N ILE A 332 23.89 8.37 12.21
CA ILE A 332 22.61 8.19 12.90
C ILE A 332 21.60 9.18 12.33
N ARG A 333 20.38 8.74 12.14
CA ARG A 333 19.23 9.58 11.80
C ARG A 333 18.06 9.21 12.70
N LEU A 334 17.53 10.19 13.40
CA LEU A 334 16.32 10.04 14.18
C LEU A 334 15.29 11.04 13.68
N PHE A 335 14.09 10.59 13.50
CA PHE A 335 12.96 11.38 13.06
C PHE A 335 11.76 11.09 13.94
N TYR A 336 11.11 12.14 14.42
CA TYR A 336 9.82 12.08 15.12
C TYR A 336 8.84 13.04 14.48
N ARG A 337 7.59 12.63 14.36
CA ARG A 337 6.51 13.46 13.83
C ARG A 337 5.17 13.06 14.42
N ALA A 338 4.43 14.06 14.90
CA ALA A 338 3.00 13.95 15.15
C ALA A 338 2.21 14.31 13.87
N SER A 339 1.07 13.68 13.67
CA SER A 339 0.16 13.95 12.55
C SER A 339 -1.26 13.55 12.89
N THR A 340 -2.23 14.20 12.25
CA THR A 340 -3.65 13.85 12.35
C THR A 340 -4.15 13.22 11.05
N SER A 341 -5.22 12.44 11.14
CA SER A 341 -5.92 11.86 10.00
C SER A 341 -7.43 11.92 10.24
N PHE A 342 -8.17 12.43 9.25
CA PHE A 342 -9.64 12.50 9.32
C PHE A 342 -10.25 11.16 8.91
N PRO A 343 -11.47 10.85 9.40
CA PRO A 343 -12.27 9.77 8.86
C PRO A 343 -12.50 9.96 7.36
N SER A 344 -12.54 8.87 6.61
CA SER A 344 -12.93 8.93 5.20
C SER A 344 -14.43 9.23 5.08
N VAL A 345 -14.84 9.72 3.91
CA VAL A 345 -16.27 9.96 3.61
C VAL A 345 -17.07 8.70 3.85
N THR A 346 -16.63 7.56 3.34
CA THR A 346 -17.28 6.26 3.50
C THR A 346 -17.44 5.85 4.97
N GLN A 347 -16.45 6.18 5.81
CA GLN A 347 -16.52 5.89 7.25
C GLN A 347 -17.52 6.78 7.99
N LEU A 348 -17.79 7.98 7.49
CA LEU A 348 -18.76 8.90 8.08
C LEU A 348 -20.20 8.65 7.61
N GLN A 349 -20.36 7.92 6.50
CA GLN A 349 -21.67 7.64 5.91
C GLN A 349 -22.40 6.53 6.68
N ASP A 350 -23.45 6.84 7.41
CA ASP A 350 -24.27 5.88 8.13
C ASP A 350 -25.34 5.22 7.23
N VAL A 351 -25.02 5.03 5.95
CA VAL A 351 -25.82 4.31 4.97
C VAL A 351 -25.35 2.87 4.91
N PRO A 352 -26.26 1.89 5.08
CA PRO A 352 -25.89 0.49 5.03
C PRO A 352 -25.40 0.07 3.64
N ASN A 353 -24.24 -0.59 3.62
CA ASN A 353 -23.77 -1.31 2.46
C ASN A 353 -24.14 -2.79 2.63
N THR A 354 -25.06 -3.27 1.80
CA THR A 354 -25.59 -4.64 1.83
C THR A 354 -25.20 -5.42 0.58
N VAL A 355 -24.12 -5.04 -0.11
CA VAL A 355 -23.61 -5.81 -1.27
C VAL A 355 -23.38 -7.27 -0.89
N THR A 356 -23.00 -7.53 0.35
CA THR A 356 -22.99 -8.87 0.94
C THR A 356 -23.95 -8.88 2.13
N LEU A 357 -25.10 -9.54 2.02
CA LEU A 357 -26.13 -9.58 3.06
C LEU A 357 -25.62 -10.17 4.39
N LEU A 358 -24.63 -11.07 4.32
CA LEU A 358 -24.05 -11.70 5.50
C LEU A 358 -23.03 -10.82 6.22
N ARG A 359 -22.48 -9.83 5.55
CA ARG A 359 -21.45 -8.91 6.09
C ARG A 359 -21.77 -7.45 5.75
N PRO A 360 -22.95 -6.96 6.15
CA PRO A 360 -23.29 -5.57 5.94
C PRO A 360 -22.34 -4.66 6.70
N SER A 361 -22.15 -3.46 6.18
CA SER A 361 -21.39 -2.42 6.86
C SER A 361 -22.18 -1.11 6.89
N VAL A 362 -21.93 -0.31 7.91
CA VAL A 362 -22.54 1.02 8.07
C VAL A 362 -21.47 1.97 8.60
N GLY A 363 -21.44 3.21 8.13
CA GLY A 363 -20.52 4.20 8.63
C GLY A 363 -20.94 4.78 9.99
N ASN A 364 -20.18 5.76 10.48
CA ASN A 364 -20.40 6.41 11.76
C ASN A 364 -20.08 7.92 11.66
N PRO A 365 -21.09 8.79 11.62
CA PRO A 365 -20.89 10.23 11.51
C PRO A 365 -20.21 10.87 12.75
N ASN A 366 -20.18 10.16 13.88
CA ASN A 366 -19.58 10.64 15.14
C ASN A 366 -18.08 10.36 15.27
N LEU A 367 -17.43 9.92 14.19
CA LEU A 367 -16.00 9.64 14.22
C LEU A 367 -15.19 10.92 14.41
N LYS A 368 -14.16 10.81 15.25
CA LYS A 368 -13.17 11.85 15.51
C LYS A 368 -11.90 11.62 14.71
N GLN A 369 -11.12 12.68 14.47
CA GLN A 369 -9.80 12.53 13.88
C GLN A 369 -8.87 11.66 14.74
N SER A 370 -8.04 10.88 14.07
CA SER A 370 -6.95 10.14 14.71
C SER A 370 -5.74 11.02 14.91
N TYR A 371 -4.99 10.82 16.00
CA TYR A 371 -3.72 11.48 16.28
C TYR A 371 -2.60 10.45 16.39
N SER A 372 -1.62 10.52 15.49
CA SER A 372 -0.54 9.55 15.39
C SER A 372 0.80 10.17 15.73
N ASN A 373 1.58 9.47 16.54
CA ASN A 373 2.99 9.72 16.79
C ASN A 373 3.82 8.69 16.02
N PHE A 374 4.79 9.14 15.26
CA PHE A 374 5.67 8.31 14.49
C PHE A 374 7.14 8.62 14.81
N ILE A 375 7.89 7.58 15.14
CA ILE A 375 9.34 7.63 15.37
C ILE A 375 10.02 6.73 14.33
N SER A 376 11.09 7.23 13.73
CA SER A 376 11.96 6.45 12.85
C SER A 376 13.41 6.70 13.22
N GLY A 377 14.12 5.64 13.55
CA GLY A 377 15.55 5.64 13.84
C GLY A 377 16.32 4.82 12.80
N ARG A 378 17.42 5.33 12.32
CA ARG A 378 18.34 4.58 11.46
C ARG A 378 19.78 4.82 11.90
N TYR A 379 20.48 3.73 12.17
CA TYR A 379 21.93 3.70 12.23
C TYR A 379 22.46 3.04 10.95
N SER A 380 23.47 3.63 10.31
CA SER A 380 24.14 3.04 9.16
C SER A 380 25.64 3.15 9.30
N TYR A 381 26.32 2.03 9.07
CA TYR A 381 27.74 1.92 8.92
C TYR A 381 28.03 1.37 7.52
N THR A 382 28.88 2.04 6.75
CA THR A 382 29.26 1.60 5.40
C THR A 382 30.76 1.89 5.20
N ASN A 383 31.57 0.83 5.26
CA ASN A 383 32.99 0.91 5.02
C ASN A 383 33.28 0.46 3.58
N THR A 384 33.50 1.42 2.70
CA THR A 384 33.79 1.17 1.28
C THR A 384 35.17 0.54 1.04
N ARG A 385 36.11 0.59 2.01
CA ARG A 385 37.42 -0.02 1.89
C ARG A 385 37.36 -1.54 2.02
N ASN A 386 36.52 -2.03 2.92
CA ASN A 386 36.35 -3.45 3.21
C ASN A 386 35.05 -4.00 2.66
N ASN A 387 34.23 -3.17 1.99
CA ASN A 387 32.87 -3.49 1.50
C ASN A 387 31.94 -4.06 2.58
N ASN A 388 32.16 -3.66 3.85
CA ASN A 388 31.26 -4.04 4.94
C ASN A 388 30.18 -2.99 5.13
N SER A 389 28.95 -3.45 5.32
CA SER A 389 27.86 -2.56 5.67
C SER A 389 26.98 -3.14 6.77
N PHE A 390 26.50 -2.25 7.64
CA PHE A 390 25.61 -2.59 8.74
C PHE A 390 24.53 -1.52 8.87
N PHE A 391 23.28 -1.93 8.88
CA PHE A 391 22.14 -1.05 8.99
C PHE A 391 21.20 -1.55 10.09
N VAL A 392 20.79 -0.64 10.96
CA VAL A 392 19.70 -0.87 11.90
C VAL A 392 18.63 0.18 11.63
N ASN A 393 17.39 -0.25 11.45
CA ASN A 393 16.25 0.63 11.32
C ASN A 393 15.22 0.27 12.38
N ILE A 394 14.63 1.28 13.01
CA ILE A 394 13.58 1.14 14.01
C ILE A 394 12.45 2.09 13.61
N PHE A 395 11.23 1.59 13.63
CA PHE A 395 10.01 2.36 13.39
C PHE A 395 9.04 2.10 14.53
N ALA A 396 8.45 3.15 15.07
CA ALA A 396 7.40 3.05 16.07
C ALA A 396 6.27 4.02 15.71
N ARG A 397 5.03 3.54 15.79
CA ARG A 397 3.82 4.35 15.62
C ARG A 397 2.84 4.03 16.75
N THR A 398 2.29 5.06 17.37
CA THR A 398 1.13 4.97 18.23
C THR A 398 0.04 5.89 17.70
N THR A 399 -1.22 5.49 17.87
CA THR A 399 -2.35 6.31 17.41
C THR A 399 -3.42 6.36 18.46
N ASN A 400 -3.78 7.57 18.88
CA ASN A 400 -4.95 7.86 19.69
C ASN A 400 -6.16 8.10 18.79
N ASN A 401 -7.36 7.77 19.26
CA ASN A 401 -8.59 7.79 18.45
C ASN A 401 -8.43 7.01 17.14
N TYR A 402 -7.71 5.88 17.19
CA TYR A 402 -7.54 5.02 16.02
C TYR A 402 -8.92 4.58 15.50
N ILE A 403 -9.17 4.77 14.21
CA ILE A 403 -10.43 4.34 13.59
C ILE A 403 -10.28 2.86 13.27
N SER A 404 -11.02 2.04 13.99
CA SER A 404 -11.11 0.60 13.86
C SER A 404 -12.54 0.20 13.58
N ASN A 405 -12.79 -1.08 13.24
CA ASN A 405 -14.12 -1.60 13.02
C ASN A 405 -14.67 -2.25 14.30
N ALA A 406 -15.89 -1.89 14.67
CA ALA A 406 -16.70 -2.66 15.59
C ALA A 406 -17.48 -3.71 14.79
N THR A 407 -17.44 -4.96 15.21
CA THR A 407 -18.19 -6.06 14.60
C THR A 407 -19.27 -6.55 15.55
N TYR A 408 -20.50 -6.60 15.06
CA TYR A 408 -21.67 -7.04 15.80
C TYR A 408 -22.25 -8.27 15.12
N LEU A 409 -22.30 -9.37 15.86
CA LEU A 409 -22.99 -10.59 15.42
C LEU A 409 -24.47 -10.46 15.75
N ALA A 410 -25.32 -10.46 14.74
CA ALA A 410 -26.76 -10.43 14.89
C ALA A 410 -27.27 -11.80 15.40
N ARG A 411 -27.63 -11.93 16.68
CA ARG A 411 -28.13 -13.20 17.25
C ARG A 411 -29.56 -13.54 16.82
N LYS A 412 -30.30 -12.55 16.30
CA LYS A 412 -31.65 -12.64 15.72
C LYS A 412 -31.75 -11.63 14.59
N ASP A 413 -32.75 -11.75 13.76
CA ASP A 413 -33.06 -10.71 12.77
C ASP A 413 -33.27 -9.37 13.51
N SER A 414 -32.57 -8.36 13.05
CA SER A 414 -32.49 -7.06 13.72
C SER A 414 -32.58 -5.95 12.69
N THR A 415 -33.44 -4.96 12.97
CA THR A 415 -33.50 -3.74 12.14
C THR A 415 -32.51 -2.72 12.69
N ILE A 416 -31.58 -2.23 11.86
CA ILE A 416 -30.68 -1.13 12.19
C ILE A 416 -31.40 0.22 12.04
N GLU A 417 -30.80 1.30 12.58
CA GLU A 417 -31.38 2.66 12.61
C GLU A 417 -31.87 3.16 11.23
N GLN A 418 -31.24 2.69 10.15
CA GLN A 418 -31.61 3.05 8.77
C GLN A 418 -32.78 2.23 8.19
N GLY A 419 -33.43 1.43 9.00
CA GLY A 419 -34.61 0.62 8.58
C GLY A 419 -34.25 -0.67 7.82
N VAL A 420 -32.95 -0.98 7.66
CA VAL A 420 -32.51 -2.19 6.98
C VAL A 420 -32.47 -3.36 7.96
N VAL A 421 -33.06 -4.49 7.57
CA VAL A 421 -33.05 -5.73 8.35
C VAL A 421 -31.77 -6.49 8.06
N ILE A 422 -31.00 -6.77 9.09
CA ILE A 422 -29.86 -7.70 9.05
C ILE A 422 -30.28 -9.05 9.59
N SER A 423 -29.98 -10.11 8.86
CA SER A 423 -30.37 -11.48 9.21
C SER A 423 -29.59 -12.00 10.42
N ARG A 424 -30.16 -12.96 11.13
CA ARG A 424 -29.46 -13.71 12.20
C ARG A 424 -28.12 -14.22 11.67
N ASN A 425 -27.09 -14.13 12.53
CA ASN A 425 -25.71 -14.52 12.28
C ASN A 425 -24.97 -13.67 11.21
N ALA A 426 -25.59 -12.63 10.65
CA ALA A 426 -24.89 -11.64 9.87
C ALA A 426 -23.94 -10.80 10.76
N GLN A 427 -22.81 -10.38 10.19
CA GLN A 427 -21.78 -9.61 10.87
C GLN A 427 -21.85 -8.14 10.45
N LEU A 428 -22.54 -7.31 11.21
CA LEU A 428 -22.55 -5.87 10.96
C LEU A 428 -21.20 -5.24 11.36
N SER A 429 -20.56 -4.55 10.44
CA SER A 429 -19.34 -3.77 10.69
C SER A 429 -19.62 -2.28 10.76
N LYS A 430 -19.10 -1.60 11.81
CA LYS A 430 -19.23 -0.15 12.00
C LYS A 430 -17.90 0.45 12.45
N PRO A 431 -17.36 1.51 11.82
CA PRO A 431 -16.14 2.15 12.24
C PRO A 431 -16.33 2.90 13.56
N VAL A 432 -15.36 2.77 14.47
CA VAL A 432 -15.35 3.39 15.81
C VAL A 432 -13.96 3.92 16.15
N ASN A 433 -13.88 4.97 16.99
CA ASN A 433 -12.61 5.43 17.52
C ASN A 433 -12.18 4.63 18.75
N LEU A 434 -11.02 4.01 18.70
CA LEU A 434 -10.45 3.23 19.80
C LEU A 434 -9.01 3.69 20.11
N ASN A 435 -8.65 3.68 21.40
CA ASN A 435 -7.28 3.94 21.82
C ASN A 435 -6.52 2.63 22.00
N GLY A 436 -5.19 2.69 21.83
CA GLY A 436 -4.30 1.57 22.11
C GLY A 436 -3.70 0.93 20.87
N TYR A 437 -3.83 1.55 19.69
CA TYR A 437 -3.07 1.15 18.51
C TYR A 437 -1.59 1.45 18.73
N SER A 438 -0.74 0.44 18.49
CA SER A 438 0.71 0.59 18.43
C SER A 438 1.31 -0.38 17.41
N ASN A 439 2.36 0.08 16.74
CA ASN A 439 3.15 -0.74 15.82
C ASN A 439 4.62 -0.37 16.01
N ILE A 440 5.45 -1.35 16.32
CA ILE A 440 6.90 -1.20 16.48
C ILE A 440 7.54 -2.24 15.58
N SER A 441 8.50 -1.83 14.77
CA SER A 441 9.27 -2.76 13.93
C SER A 441 10.73 -2.35 13.90
N SER A 442 11.61 -3.33 13.91
CA SER A 442 13.03 -3.15 13.75
C SER A 442 13.59 -4.18 12.78
N PHE A 443 14.55 -3.78 12.00
CA PHE A 443 15.32 -4.71 11.18
C PHE A 443 16.78 -4.29 11.10
N LEU A 444 17.61 -5.29 11.12
CA LEU A 444 19.05 -5.23 11.04
C LEU A 444 19.48 -5.92 9.74
N THR A 445 20.38 -5.30 9.02
CA THR A 445 21.03 -5.87 7.84
C THR A 445 22.53 -5.76 8.01
N TYR A 446 23.23 -6.86 7.85
CA TYR A 446 24.69 -6.92 7.83
C TYR A 446 25.16 -7.56 6.53
N SER A 447 26.11 -6.92 5.86
CA SER A 447 26.70 -7.43 4.64
C SER A 447 28.23 -7.36 4.75
N MET A 448 28.90 -8.47 4.43
CA MET A 448 30.35 -8.54 4.40
C MET A 448 30.86 -9.43 3.26
N PRO A 449 32.02 -9.11 2.65
CA PRO A 449 32.65 -9.97 1.66
C PRO A 449 33.33 -11.18 2.32
N LEU A 450 33.09 -12.36 1.78
CA LEU A 450 33.83 -13.59 2.08
C LEU A 450 34.89 -13.81 1.00
N LYS A 451 36.07 -13.28 1.23
CA LYS A 451 37.19 -13.28 0.25
C LYS A 451 37.59 -14.67 -0.25
N PRO A 452 37.68 -15.73 0.60
CA PRO A 452 38.10 -17.06 0.15
C PRO A 452 37.19 -17.64 -0.94
N ILE A 453 35.88 -17.40 -0.88
CA ILE A 453 34.90 -17.91 -1.84
C ILE A 453 34.40 -16.82 -2.79
N LYS A 454 35.03 -15.64 -2.79
CA LYS A 454 34.68 -14.49 -3.64
C LYS A 454 33.15 -14.23 -3.65
N SER A 455 32.57 -14.11 -2.47
CA SER A 455 31.12 -13.93 -2.31
C SER A 455 30.83 -12.92 -1.23
N ASN A 456 29.61 -12.41 -1.20
CA ASN A 456 29.12 -11.51 -0.16
C ASN A 456 28.11 -12.26 0.70
N LEU A 457 28.33 -12.27 2.00
CA LEU A 457 27.38 -12.76 3.00
C LEU A 457 26.45 -11.61 3.38
N ASN A 458 25.15 -11.85 3.33
CA ASN A 458 24.13 -10.92 3.79
C ASN A 458 23.31 -11.59 4.89
N VAL A 459 23.17 -10.95 6.03
CA VAL A 459 22.37 -11.41 7.16
C VAL A 459 21.31 -10.36 7.46
N ASN A 460 20.06 -10.78 7.55
CA ASN A 460 18.93 -9.93 7.88
C ASN A 460 18.22 -10.49 9.12
N VAL A 461 17.91 -9.62 10.09
CA VAL A 461 17.12 -9.98 11.27
C VAL A 461 16.07 -8.91 11.46
N GLY A 462 14.83 -9.34 11.68
CA GLY A 462 13.72 -8.42 11.91
C GLY A 462 12.89 -8.85 13.10
N ALA A 463 12.32 -7.87 13.80
CA ALA A 463 11.33 -8.08 14.85
C ALA A 463 10.24 -7.01 14.71
N SER A 464 8.98 -7.41 14.82
CA SER A 464 7.87 -6.48 14.86
C SER A 464 6.83 -6.88 15.88
N TYR A 465 6.23 -5.86 16.46
CA TYR A 465 5.09 -5.96 17.38
C TYR A 465 4.01 -5.02 16.91
N SER A 466 2.79 -5.51 16.77
CA SER A 466 1.63 -4.66 16.56
C SER A 466 0.52 -4.99 17.55
N ARG A 467 -0.18 -3.96 18.01
CA ARG A 467 -1.38 -4.06 18.83
C ARG A 467 -2.50 -3.31 18.12
N LEU A 468 -3.49 -4.06 17.67
CA LEU A 468 -4.66 -3.57 16.95
C LEU A 468 -5.85 -3.56 17.91
N PRO A 469 -6.43 -2.40 18.24
CA PRO A 469 -7.67 -2.35 18.99
C PRO A 469 -8.85 -2.66 18.08
N GLY A 470 -9.79 -3.45 18.54
CA GLY A 470 -11.06 -3.77 17.89
C GLY A 470 -12.22 -3.68 18.88
N MET A 471 -13.43 -3.87 18.40
CA MET A 471 -14.63 -3.98 19.22
C MET A 471 -15.50 -5.10 18.70
N ILE A 472 -15.91 -6.00 19.58
CA ILE A 472 -16.80 -7.11 19.25
C ILE A 472 -17.96 -7.08 20.21
N ASN A 473 -19.20 -6.97 19.68
CA ASN A 473 -20.43 -6.92 20.49
C ASN A 473 -20.32 -5.95 21.69
N TYR A 474 -19.84 -4.70 21.42
CA TYR A 474 -19.60 -3.61 22.40
C TYR A 474 -18.43 -3.83 23.34
N LEU A 475 -17.74 -4.97 23.30
CA LEU A 475 -16.56 -5.23 24.12
C LEU A 475 -15.30 -4.87 23.36
N LYS A 476 -14.45 -4.04 23.95
CA LYS A 476 -13.16 -3.67 23.38
C LYS A 476 -12.20 -4.85 23.43
N THR A 477 -11.59 -5.16 22.31
CA THR A 477 -10.64 -6.25 22.13
C THR A 477 -9.30 -5.73 21.62
N PHE A 478 -8.27 -6.57 21.71
CA PHE A 478 -6.95 -6.29 21.16
C PHE A 478 -6.40 -7.53 20.48
N THR A 479 -5.91 -7.37 19.25
CA THR A 479 -5.08 -8.37 18.60
C THR A 479 -3.62 -7.93 18.68
N LYS A 480 -2.80 -8.73 19.37
CA LYS A 480 -1.35 -8.53 19.47
C LYS A 480 -0.66 -9.47 18.49
N ASN A 481 0.14 -8.93 17.59
CA ASN A 481 0.91 -9.73 16.65
C ASN A 481 2.41 -9.50 16.89
N TYR A 482 3.13 -10.59 17.12
CA TYR A 482 4.59 -10.66 17.22
C TYR A 482 5.12 -11.35 15.98
N SER A 483 6.05 -10.71 15.28
CA SER A 483 6.68 -11.32 14.10
C SER A 483 8.20 -11.20 14.22
N TYR A 484 8.89 -12.30 13.98
CA TYR A 484 10.34 -12.41 13.96
C TYR A 484 10.77 -12.97 12.61
N SER A 485 11.71 -12.30 11.97
CA SER A 485 12.25 -12.74 10.70
C SER A 485 13.77 -12.88 10.77
N GLY A 486 14.29 -13.89 10.13
CA GLY A 486 15.71 -14.11 9.95
C GLY A 486 16.01 -14.54 8.54
N GLY A 487 17.10 -14.05 7.97
CA GLY A 487 17.54 -14.41 6.64
C GLY A 487 19.05 -14.39 6.52
N VAL A 488 19.57 -15.37 5.78
CA VAL A 488 20.99 -15.46 5.40
C VAL A 488 21.07 -15.64 3.91
N GLY A 489 21.88 -14.83 3.24
CA GLY A 489 22.10 -14.90 1.80
C GLY A 489 23.58 -14.87 1.46
N LEU A 490 23.95 -15.65 0.46
CA LEU A 490 25.27 -15.71 -0.10
C LEU A 490 25.18 -15.38 -1.59
N SER A 491 25.72 -14.23 -2.00
CA SER A 491 25.75 -13.81 -3.40
C SER A 491 27.16 -13.83 -3.95
N SER A 492 27.33 -14.36 -5.16
CA SER A 492 28.64 -14.48 -5.77
C SER A 492 29.20 -13.12 -6.22
N ASN A 493 30.52 -13.03 -6.23
CA ASN A 493 31.31 -11.95 -6.84
C ASN A 493 32.55 -12.58 -7.52
N ILE A 494 32.34 -13.71 -8.20
CA ILE A 494 33.42 -14.53 -8.76
C ILE A 494 33.87 -13.98 -10.10
N SER A 495 32.96 -13.85 -11.05
CA SER A 495 33.20 -13.36 -12.41
C SER A 495 31.90 -12.99 -13.12
N GLU A 496 32.00 -12.39 -14.31
CA GLU A 496 30.86 -12.16 -15.21
C GLU A 496 30.26 -13.46 -15.79
N TYR A 497 30.98 -14.59 -15.67
CA TYR A 497 30.59 -15.88 -16.24
C TYR A 497 29.82 -16.77 -15.29
N ILE A 498 30.01 -16.58 -13.99
CA ILE A 498 29.38 -17.38 -12.93
C ILE A 498 28.80 -16.41 -11.90
N ASP A 499 27.49 -16.42 -11.77
CA ASP A 499 26.75 -15.67 -10.78
C ASP A 499 25.78 -16.60 -10.07
N TYR A 500 25.83 -16.65 -8.74
CA TYR A 500 24.91 -17.39 -7.92
C TYR A 500 24.43 -16.56 -6.73
N ASN A 501 23.22 -16.86 -6.30
CA ASN A 501 22.64 -16.33 -5.08
C ASN A 501 21.91 -17.45 -4.36
N ILE A 502 22.33 -17.75 -3.14
CA ILE A 502 21.69 -18.71 -2.25
C ILE A 502 21.16 -17.94 -1.08
N ALA A 503 19.87 -18.05 -0.78
CA ALA A 503 19.28 -17.37 0.37
C ALA A 503 18.26 -18.24 1.07
N TYR A 504 18.29 -18.21 2.40
CA TYR A 504 17.28 -18.77 3.26
C TYR A 504 16.66 -17.68 4.10
N ASN A 505 15.33 -17.60 4.13
CA ASN A 505 14.58 -16.67 4.94
C ASN A 505 13.51 -17.43 5.71
N ALA A 506 13.34 -17.11 6.98
CA ALA A 506 12.28 -17.62 7.82
C ALA A 506 11.56 -16.45 8.50
N ASN A 507 10.24 -16.52 8.56
CA ASN A 507 9.40 -15.58 9.27
C ASN A 507 8.45 -16.35 10.19
N PHE A 508 8.58 -16.13 11.48
CA PHE A 508 7.69 -16.64 12.52
C PHE A 508 6.73 -15.54 12.95
N SER A 509 5.45 -15.83 13.01
CA SER A 509 4.42 -14.90 13.44
C SER A 509 3.50 -15.55 14.48
N ASN A 510 3.14 -14.77 15.50
CA ASN A 510 2.27 -15.19 16.59
C ASN A 510 1.23 -14.10 16.86
N ALA A 511 -0.03 -14.37 16.53
CA ALA A 511 -1.16 -13.50 16.76
C ALA A 511 -1.99 -13.98 17.96
N ILE A 512 -2.16 -13.10 18.95
CA ILE A 512 -2.92 -13.36 20.18
C ILE A 512 -4.11 -12.41 20.23
N SER A 513 -5.31 -12.95 20.20
CA SER A 513 -6.54 -12.18 20.38
C SER A 513 -6.99 -12.16 21.84
N SER A 514 -7.31 -10.97 22.38
CA SER A 514 -7.89 -10.87 23.72
C SER A 514 -9.35 -11.32 23.79
N ALA A 515 -10.00 -11.55 22.66
CA ALA A 515 -11.39 -12.02 22.65
C ALA A 515 -11.53 -13.46 23.15
N ASN A 516 -10.50 -14.31 22.91
CA ASN A 516 -10.54 -15.73 23.28
C ASN A 516 -9.20 -16.27 23.79
N ASN A 517 -8.18 -15.42 23.95
CA ASN A 517 -6.80 -15.80 24.25
C ASN A 517 -6.22 -16.81 23.26
N ALA A 518 -6.83 -16.95 22.07
CA ALA A 518 -6.32 -17.82 21.04
C ALA A 518 -4.96 -17.36 20.55
N ASN A 519 -4.07 -18.32 20.41
CA ASN A 519 -2.68 -18.13 20.03
C ASN A 519 -2.46 -18.76 18.63
N ASN A 520 -2.48 -17.93 17.62
CA ASN A 520 -2.33 -18.38 16.23
C ASN A 520 -0.89 -18.18 15.78
N ARG A 521 -0.17 -19.29 15.68
CA ARG A 521 1.24 -19.32 15.29
C ARG A 521 1.37 -19.83 13.87
N TYR A 522 2.18 -19.15 13.07
CA TYR A 522 2.57 -19.67 11.77
C TYR A 522 4.03 -19.36 11.48
N ILE A 523 4.64 -20.21 10.66
CA ILE A 523 5.97 -20.02 10.13
C ILE A 523 5.94 -20.11 8.61
N ASN A 524 6.62 -19.16 7.98
CA ASN A 524 6.85 -19.11 6.55
C ASN A 524 8.35 -19.17 6.30
N GLN A 525 8.79 -20.10 5.46
CA GLN A 525 10.20 -20.33 5.14
C GLN A 525 10.37 -20.32 3.63
N THR A 526 11.45 -19.69 3.16
CA THR A 526 11.81 -19.65 1.74
C THR A 526 13.28 -19.97 1.62
N LEU A 527 13.59 -21.02 0.86
CA LEU A 527 14.93 -21.31 0.36
C LEU A 527 14.99 -20.91 -1.11
N SER A 528 15.97 -20.15 -1.52
CA SER A 528 16.18 -19.76 -2.91
C SER A 528 17.61 -20.08 -3.37
N LEU A 529 17.72 -20.65 -4.55
CA LEU A 529 18.97 -20.89 -5.25
C LEU A 529 18.83 -20.33 -6.66
N GLN A 530 19.62 -19.35 -6.99
CA GLN A 530 19.72 -18.76 -8.33
C GLN A 530 21.13 -19.03 -8.86
N LEU A 531 21.22 -19.56 -10.08
CA LEU A 531 22.48 -19.83 -10.75
C LEU A 531 22.42 -19.34 -12.19
N ASN A 532 23.32 -18.42 -12.53
CA ASN A 532 23.50 -17.88 -13.86
C ASN A 532 24.88 -18.25 -14.38
N LEU A 533 24.95 -18.95 -15.48
CA LEU A 533 26.19 -19.33 -16.16
C LEU A 533 26.23 -18.66 -17.54
N LEU A 534 27.31 -17.97 -17.85
CA LEU A 534 27.54 -17.31 -19.15
C LEU A 534 28.81 -17.86 -19.78
N SER A 535 28.75 -18.35 -21.03
CA SER A 535 29.93 -18.75 -21.77
C SER A 535 30.56 -17.55 -22.50
N LYS A 536 31.85 -17.67 -22.86
CA LYS A 536 32.57 -16.67 -23.69
C LYS A 536 31.87 -16.47 -25.04
N ASN A 537 31.28 -17.51 -25.61
CA ASN A 537 30.58 -17.49 -26.89
C ASN A 537 29.14 -16.94 -26.80
N GLY A 538 28.73 -16.44 -25.63
CA GLY A 538 27.46 -15.79 -25.40
C GLY A 538 26.27 -16.74 -25.09
N TRP A 539 26.49 -18.05 -25.01
CA TRP A 539 25.49 -18.96 -24.46
C TRP A 539 25.35 -18.74 -22.96
N PHE A 540 24.13 -18.79 -22.43
CA PHE A 540 23.89 -18.70 -21.00
C PHE A 540 22.82 -19.69 -20.56
N LEU A 541 22.95 -20.11 -19.31
CA LEU A 541 22.00 -20.95 -18.60
C LEU A 541 21.62 -20.23 -17.30
N GLN A 542 20.31 -20.13 -17.04
CA GLN A 542 19.78 -19.58 -15.79
C GLN A 542 18.91 -20.66 -15.11
N ASN A 543 19.10 -20.82 -13.80
CA ASN A 543 18.27 -21.69 -12.98
C ASN A 543 17.90 -20.94 -11.71
N ASP A 544 16.59 -20.87 -11.46
CA ASP A 544 16.00 -20.30 -10.26
C ASP A 544 15.16 -21.38 -9.58
N VAL A 545 15.63 -21.86 -8.43
CA VAL A 545 14.95 -22.89 -7.64
C VAL A 545 14.53 -22.27 -6.31
N PHE A 546 13.25 -22.40 -5.98
CA PHE A 546 12.69 -21.91 -4.74
C PHE A 546 11.95 -23.03 -4.04
N ASN A 547 12.14 -23.13 -2.73
CA ASN A 547 11.24 -23.89 -1.87
C ASN A 547 10.48 -22.91 -0.99
N GLN A 548 9.18 -23.05 -0.94
CA GLN A 548 8.29 -22.25 -0.11
C GLN A 548 7.52 -23.16 0.83
N SER A 549 7.63 -22.92 2.12
CA SER A 549 6.93 -23.71 3.16
C SER A 549 6.10 -22.80 4.06
N TYR A 550 4.82 -23.14 4.23
CA TYR A 550 3.89 -22.48 5.16
C TYR A 550 3.36 -23.52 6.14
N ASN A 551 3.54 -23.28 7.43
CA ASN A 551 3.06 -24.14 8.51
C ASN A 551 2.30 -23.31 9.55
N GLY A 552 1.26 -23.90 10.16
CA GLY A 552 0.40 -23.25 11.15
C GLY A 552 -0.70 -22.37 10.53
N LEU A 553 -1.03 -22.58 9.26
CA LEU A 553 -2.21 -22.02 8.62
C LEU A 553 -3.46 -22.86 8.95
N SER A 554 -4.62 -22.39 8.53
CA SER A 554 -5.88 -23.15 8.67
C SER A 554 -5.79 -24.51 7.97
N ALA A 555 -6.65 -25.44 8.35
CA ALA A 555 -6.68 -26.78 7.75
C ALA A 555 -6.79 -26.71 6.23
N GLY A 556 -5.92 -27.43 5.52
CA GLY A 556 -5.82 -27.43 4.06
C GLY A 556 -4.97 -26.32 3.42
N TYR A 557 -4.50 -25.34 4.21
CA TYR A 557 -3.68 -24.23 3.70
C TYR A 557 -2.17 -24.38 4.00
N ASN A 558 -1.77 -25.33 4.84
CA ASN A 558 -0.35 -25.63 5.02
C ASN A 558 0.23 -26.21 3.73
N GLN A 559 1.35 -25.67 3.29
CA GLN A 559 1.94 -26.03 2.00
C GLN A 559 3.46 -26.12 2.10
N ASN A 560 4.02 -27.01 1.29
CA ASN A 560 5.46 -27.08 1.03
C ASN A 560 5.63 -27.44 -0.44
N TYR A 561 6.15 -26.49 -1.25
CA TYR A 561 6.29 -26.71 -2.68
C TYR A 561 7.60 -26.16 -3.21
N TRP A 562 8.03 -26.73 -4.33
CA TRP A 562 9.20 -26.29 -5.07
C TRP A 562 8.80 -25.62 -6.37
N LEU A 563 9.40 -24.47 -6.63
CA LEU A 563 9.27 -23.76 -7.88
C LEU A 563 10.62 -23.76 -8.58
N TRP A 564 10.69 -24.39 -9.76
CA TRP A 564 11.90 -24.42 -10.56
C TRP A 564 11.65 -23.75 -11.90
N ASN A 565 12.37 -22.65 -12.15
CA ASN A 565 12.41 -21.96 -13.43
C ASN A 565 13.77 -22.16 -14.05
N ALA A 566 13.80 -22.51 -15.34
CA ALA A 566 15.04 -22.71 -16.08
C ALA A 566 15.00 -21.91 -17.38
N ALA A 567 16.14 -21.35 -17.78
CA ALA A 567 16.24 -20.68 -19.06
C ALA A 567 17.57 -20.97 -19.74
N VAL A 568 17.52 -21.14 -21.06
CA VAL A 568 18.69 -21.19 -21.94
C VAL A 568 18.59 -20.07 -22.97
N GLY A 569 19.71 -19.44 -23.25
CA GLY A 569 19.71 -18.36 -24.22
C GLY A 569 21.09 -18.09 -24.82
N LYS A 570 21.07 -17.25 -25.82
CA LYS A 570 22.28 -16.84 -26.54
C LYS A 570 22.29 -15.32 -26.75
N LYS A 571 23.42 -14.69 -26.38
CA LYS A 571 23.74 -13.31 -26.71
C LYS A 571 24.50 -13.30 -28.05
N PHE A 572 23.99 -12.54 -29.01
CA PHE A 572 24.53 -12.47 -30.38
C PHE A 572 24.56 -11.02 -30.88
N LEU A 573 24.98 -10.78 -32.13
CA LEU A 573 25.28 -9.48 -32.74
C LEU A 573 26.54 -8.82 -32.16
N LYS A 574 27.05 -7.81 -32.88
CA LYS A 574 28.22 -7.02 -32.41
C LYS A 574 27.94 -6.42 -31.04
N GLN A 575 28.90 -6.55 -30.13
CA GLN A 575 28.79 -6.10 -28.72
C GLN A 575 27.70 -6.82 -27.92
N LYS A 576 27.27 -8.02 -28.33
CA LYS A 576 26.22 -8.82 -27.66
C LYS A 576 24.88 -8.04 -27.50
N LYS A 577 24.52 -7.24 -28.50
CA LYS A 577 23.31 -6.40 -28.47
C LYS A 577 22.00 -7.17 -28.59
N GLY A 578 22.04 -8.34 -29.23
CA GLY A 578 20.88 -9.24 -29.36
C GLY A 578 20.95 -10.34 -28.33
N GLU A 579 19.83 -10.70 -27.72
CA GLU A 579 19.68 -11.84 -26.84
C GLU A 579 18.39 -12.58 -27.20
N LEU A 580 18.48 -13.88 -27.36
CA LEU A 580 17.35 -14.78 -27.50
C LEU A 580 17.38 -15.74 -26.31
N LYS A 581 16.27 -15.81 -25.58
CA LYS A 581 16.13 -16.61 -24.35
C LYS A 581 14.84 -17.41 -24.37
N LEU A 582 14.95 -18.72 -24.18
CA LEU A 582 13.82 -19.61 -23.91
C LEU A 582 13.78 -19.90 -22.41
N THR A 583 12.69 -19.60 -21.76
CA THR A 583 12.45 -19.84 -20.34
C THR A 583 11.32 -20.82 -20.15
N VAL A 584 11.50 -21.78 -19.26
CA VAL A 584 10.42 -22.64 -18.73
C VAL A 584 10.17 -22.22 -17.30
N PHE A 585 8.95 -21.82 -17.02
CA PHE A 585 8.50 -21.48 -15.67
C PHE A 585 7.79 -22.68 -15.04
N ASP A 586 7.99 -22.84 -13.71
CA ASP A 586 7.37 -23.91 -12.91
C ASP A 586 7.49 -25.30 -13.52
N LEU A 587 8.73 -25.75 -13.73
CA LEU A 587 9.06 -27.05 -14.30
C LEU A 587 8.39 -28.21 -13.56
N LEU A 588 8.18 -28.06 -12.25
CA LEU A 588 7.59 -29.06 -11.36
C LEU A 588 6.07 -28.97 -11.25
N LYS A 589 5.42 -27.94 -11.82
CA LYS A 589 3.97 -27.69 -11.78
C LYS A 589 3.40 -27.58 -10.37
N GLN A 590 4.20 -27.04 -9.44
CA GLN A 590 3.84 -26.93 -8.02
C GLN A 590 3.49 -25.53 -7.57
N ASN A 591 3.46 -24.54 -8.49
CA ASN A 591 3.20 -23.14 -8.15
C ASN A 591 1.86 -22.94 -7.44
N GLN A 592 1.87 -22.20 -6.35
CA GLN A 592 0.71 -21.87 -5.52
C GLN A 592 0.81 -20.43 -4.98
N SER A 593 -0.32 -19.79 -4.71
CA SER A 593 -0.38 -18.50 -4.06
C SER A 593 -1.19 -18.60 -2.76
N ILE A 594 -0.50 -18.45 -1.64
CA ILE A 594 -1.11 -18.50 -0.31
C ILE A 594 -0.73 -17.23 0.44
N SER A 595 -1.69 -16.63 1.10
CA SER A 595 -1.48 -15.48 1.96
C SER A 595 -2.30 -15.55 3.24
N ARG A 596 -1.77 -15.00 4.35
CA ARG A 596 -2.50 -14.84 5.60
C ARG A 596 -2.70 -13.37 5.92
N THR A 597 -3.93 -13.00 6.24
CA THR A 597 -4.30 -11.68 6.76
C THR A 597 -4.68 -11.79 8.23
N ILE A 598 -4.12 -10.91 9.06
CA ILE A 598 -4.47 -10.79 10.48
C ILE A 598 -5.08 -9.41 10.70
N ALA A 599 -6.34 -9.38 11.07
CA ALA A 599 -7.08 -8.15 11.41
C ALA A 599 -7.33 -8.06 12.93
N ASP A 600 -8.08 -7.06 13.33
CA ASP A 600 -8.45 -6.81 14.73
C ASP A 600 -9.37 -7.89 15.32
N ASN A 601 -10.19 -8.54 14.49
CA ASN A 601 -11.23 -9.49 14.92
C ASN A 601 -11.26 -10.80 14.12
N TYR A 602 -10.45 -10.95 13.06
CA TYR A 602 -10.41 -12.19 12.27
C TYR A 602 -9.01 -12.52 11.75
N ILE A 603 -8.83 -13.78 11.41
CA ILE A 603 -7.70 -14.28 10.62
C ILE A 603 -8.27 -14.91 9.36
N GLU A 604 -7.65 -14.62 8.22
CA GLU A 604 -8.06 -15.14 6.91
C GLU A 604 -6.87 -15.73 6.18
N ASP A 605 -7.00 -16.98 5.76
CA ASP A 605 -6.10 -17.66 4.85
C ASP A 605 -6.71 -17.68 3.46
N SER A 606 -5.96 -17.21 2.47
CA SER A 606 -6.41 -17.05 1.09
C SER A 606 -5.49 -17.79 0.14
N GLN A 607 -6.10 -18.53 -0.78
CA GLN A 607 -5.41 -19.21 -1.90
C GLN A 607 -5.98 -18.67 -3.21
N ASN A 608 -5.10 -18.30 -4.16
CA ASN A 608 -5.49 -17.77 -5.45
C ASN A 608 -5.01 -18.67 -6.60
N LEU A 609 -5.67 -18.56 -7.74
CA LEU A 609 -5.22 -19.16 -8.97
C LEU A 609 -3.87 -18.59 -9.36
N VAL A 610 -2.96 -19.43 -9.82
CA VAL A 610 -1.64 -19.03 -10.32
C VAL A 610 -1.34 -19.73 -11.63
N LEU A 611 -0.52 -19.08 -12.45
CA LEU A 611 0.00 -19.68 -13.67
C LEU A 611 0.93 -20.83 -13.29
N LYS A 612 0.60 -22.05 -13.75
CA LYS A 612 1.46 -23.23 -13.63
C LYS A 612 2.49 -23.24 -14.77
N GLN A 613 3.05 -24.39 -15.08
CA GLN A 613 4.11 -24.51 -16.10
C GLN A 613 3.75 -23.82 -17.43
N TYR A 614 4.64 -22.96 -17.91
CA TYR A 614 4.56 -22.35 -19.24
C TYR A 614 5.95 -22.05 -19.81
N PHE A 615 5.98 -21.84 -21.12
CA PHE A 615 7.19 -21.53 -21.88
C PHE A 615 7.13 -20.09 -22.36
N MET A 616 8.26 -19.39 -22.31
CA MET A 616 8.36 -18.04 -22.82
C MET A 616 9.61 -17.87 -23.68
N LEU A 617 9.44 -17.48 -24.93
CA LEU A 617 10.54 -17.06 -25.79
C LEU A 617 10.68 -15.55 -25.74
N THR A 618 11.85 -15.08 -25.33
CA THR A 618 12.14 -13.65 -25.19
C THR A 618 13.24 -13.24 -26.16
N PHE A 619 12.97 -12.22 -26.97
CA PHE A 619 13.99 -11.53 -27.76
C PHE A 619 14.24 -10.16 -27.15
N THR A 620 15.51 -9.86 -26.85
CA THR A 620 15.94 -8.58 -26.33
C THR A 620 16.97 -7.95 -27.25
N TYR A 621 16.72 -6.70 -27.67
CA TYR A 621 17.69 -5.93 -28.43
C TYR A 621 18.09 -4.67 -27.66
N SER A 622 19.38 -4.55 -27.32
CA SER A 622 19.94 -3.44 -26.57
C SER A 622 20.45 -2.35 -27.51
N LEU A 623 19.70 -1.25 -27.63
CA LEU A 623 20.12 -0.05 -28.35
C LEU A 623 21.13 0.71 -27.47
N LYS A 624 22.43 0.49 -27.70
CA LYS A 624 23.48 1.32 -27.09
C LYS A 624 23.66 2.57 -27.96
N ASN A 625 23.46 3.75 -27.37
CA ASN A 625 23.64 5.11 -27.90
C ASN A 625 22.45 5.69 -28.69
N PHE A 626 21.45 6.18 -27.99
CA PHE A 626 20.74 7.37 -28.43
C PHE A 626 21.51 8.61 -27.95
N GLY A 627 22.19 9.27 -28.90
CA GLY A 627 22.95 10.49 -28.68
C GLY A 627 24.42 10.27 -28.36
N LYS A 628 25.30 10.91 -29.11
CA LYS A 628 26.68 11.21 -28.73
C LYS A 628 26.61 12.17 -27.55
N GLY A 629 26.37 11.65 -26.32
CA GLY A 629 26.75 12.37 -25.13
C GLY A 629 28.25 12.62 -25.25
N ARG A 630 28.66 13.87 -25.32
CA ARG A 630 30.03 14.30 -25.16
C ARG A 630 30.61 13.49 -24.00
N ALA A 631 31.59 12.65 -24.28
CA ALA A 631 32.42 12.11 -23.24
C ALA A 631 32.90 13.27 -22.39
N SER A 632 32.43 13.36 -21.16
CA SER A 632 33.00 14.24 -20.17
C SER A 632 34.40 13.68 -19.88
N SER A 633 35.35 14.22 -20.59
CA SER A 633 36.75 14.08 -20.26
C SER A 633 36.96 14.73 -18.88
N GLY A 634 37.50 13.94 -17.96
CA GLY A 634 38.28 14.44 -16.83
C GLY A 634 37.46 14.94 -15.65
N GLY A 635 37.72 14.27 -14.58
CA GLY A 635 37.49 14.59 -13.18
C GLY A 635 37.07 16.02 -12.88
N ASP A 636 35.87 16.13 -12.42
CA ASP A 636 35.56 17.06 -11.35
C ASP A 636 34.35 16.49 -10.60
N ASN A 637 34.60 16.26 -9.32
CA ASN A 637 33.63 15.94 -8.31
C ASN A 637 32.66 17.11 -8.16
N GLU A 638 31.85 17.43 -9.16
CA GLU A 638 30.60 18.14 -8.95
C GLU A 638 29.63 17.16 -8.26
N ARG A 639 29.82 17.02 -6.96
CA ARG A 639 28.75 16.67 -6.05
C ARG A 639 27.59 17.59 -6.43
N ARG A 640 26.63 17.03 -7.17
CA ARG A 640 25.35 17.71 -7.40
C ARG A 640 24.81 18.08 -6.04
N ASP A 641 24.98 19.33 -5.73
CA ASP A 641 24.49 19.95 -4.51
C ASP A 641 22.95 19.98 -4.61
N TRP A 642 22.34 18.89 -4.18
CA TRP A 642 20.91 18.82 -3.93
C TRP A 642 20.59 19.71 -2.71
N ARG A 643 20.89 21.00 -2.84
CA ARG A 643 20.45 22.03 -1.90
C ARG A 643 18.97 22.29 -2.10
N GLY A 644 18.16 21.43 -1.60
CA GLY A 644 16.70 21.54 -1.66
C GLY A 644 16.08 20.16 -1.79
N GLY A 645 16.16 19.35 -0.74
CA GLY A 645 15.20 18.26 -0.55
C GLY A 645 13.81 18.87 -0.53
N PRO A 646 12.75 18.12 -0.94
CA PRO A 646 11.39 18.60 -0.75
C PRO A 646 11.24 19.04 0.70
N PRO A 647 10.44 20.07 0.98
CA PRO A 647 10.19 20.50 2.36
C PRO A 647 9.72 19.26 3.15
N PRO A 648 10.09 19.17 4.44
CA PRO A 648 9.64 18.08 5.29
C PRO A 648 8.12 18.17 5.44
N GLY A 649 7.38 17.46 4.63
CA GLY A 649 5.92 17.54 4.59
C GLY A 649 5.29 16.78 3.43
N GLY A 650 6.07 16.41 2.44
CA GLY A 650 5.61 15.64 1.28
C GLY A 650 6.06 14.17 1.31
N MET A 651 5.93 13.46 2.41
CA MET A 651 5.67 12.04 2.29
C MET A 651 4.22 11.95 1.85
N MET A 652 3.99 11.47 0.63
CA MET A 652 2.71 10.86 0.27
C MET A 652 2.30 10.00 1.46
N GLY A 653 1.13 10.28 2.01
CA GLY A 653 0.55 9.42 3.02
C GLY A 653 0.65 7.99 2.48
N MET A 654 1.39 7.13 3.16
CA MET A 654 1.04 5.73 3.09
C MET A 654 -0.46 5.71 3.38
N PRO A 655 -1.29 5.09 2.54
CA PRO A 655 -2.66 4.86 2.94
C PRO A 655 -2.59 4.27 4.35
N PRO A 656 -3.45 4.65 5.26
CA PRO A 656 -3.56 3.96 6.54
C PRO A 656 -3.59 2.48 6.19
N PRO A 657 -3.05 1.58 7.02
CA PRO A 657 -3.28 0.16 6.82
C PRO A 657 -4.78 0.01 6.75
N GLY A 658 -5.26 -0.01 5.50
CA GLY A 658 -6.66 -0.02 5.21
C GLY A 658 -7.21 -1.25 5.86
N GLY A 659 -8.28 -1.10 6.57
CA GLY A 659 -9.23 -2.16 6.57
C GLY A 659 -9.36 -2.56 5.10
N SER A 660 -8.98 -3.77 4.77
CA SER A 660 -9.36 -4.40 3.53
C SER A 660 -10.87 -4.53 3.58
N GLY A 661 -11.55 -3.43 3.21
CA GLY A 661 -12.89 -3.57 2.70
C GLY A 661 -12.74 -4.34 1.41
N PRO A 662 -13.65 -5.26 1.09
CA PRO A 662 -13.60 -5.94 -0.19
C PRO A 662 -13.56 -4.88 -1.28
N MET A 663 -12.54 -4.94 -2.14
CA MET A 663 -12.59 -4.28 -3.42
C MET A 663 -13.70 -4.98 -4.21
N PHE A 664 -14.83 -4.34 -4.30
CA PHE A 664 -15.82 -4.60 -5.32
C PHE A 664 -16.04 -3.33 -6.12
#